data_7ca2c78b0ec9867da787ebdf37fb3823
#
_entry.id   7ca2c78b0ec9867da787ebdf37fb3823
#
_cell.length_a   1.000
_cell.length_b   1.000
_cell.length_c   1.000
_cell.angle_alpha   90.00
_cell.angle_beta   90.00
_cell.angle_gamma   90.00
#
_symmetry.space_group_name_H-M   'P 1'
#
loop_
_entity.id
_entity.type
_entity.pdbx_description
1 polymer ?
#
loop_
_entity_poly.entity_id
_entity_poly.type
_entity_poly.pdbx_seq_one_letter_code
_entity_poly.pdbx_strand_id
1 'polypeptide(L)'
;VVCRRQRQMCIRDSFHMGLDIRTNGVIGYKVFAVENGYISRIVTNYSGYGKAIYHKAISGRTYVYSHLDKFSPIMERVLKLQQAKNKKYSIRTNFSPNEFRVKKGDVIGVTGETGYAFGPNLHFEVRDETDAALDPLSNGFLAKDKVNPIMQKIALVPLSKGTLINSSPLVQTIPLFRDKNGEYLFADTISVIGDFGLAVQAIDKREGSKFKYQFHKAELYINNKLNFEINYNRIPYSQTNNVRTLVQFELKKQNLGEYQKLYRLPEHPKMSVHKLDQNGIITLPPGYHKIKIIITDAAGNTAIANGIMLGTFPMSIKAKEIARDDNQISIEISPTRGGLAIRDATVYAFTPFGFPDEKVKILNSEKIGRNLVLSIASENSKDRILQIIATNQIGSIAMPFHWSNYSTSKTILDVNPKLDIVHKEGGIFFQIDMDQYAPGEAKLKLSNDNIFQSYTVSQIQPNVFLSDMLPPKILENVKYVDISLQKGDLSRETRFNFMPGIAEPNMKTVIISKDKNCSIQTLPNTVYSPTAIWIEKVNEHAPIKNGYHLSAVYQLQPFDRVLKNEYLLGIRYNHRLSGHTKMGIYYYDEKSENWTYVDTKNNDDKNILTGNLDQFHAVTIIQDLVPPKILKTYPANGGFYDGKDVKKIIIDVEDSISGIEPKEKSFIVKLNGNRLFCAYQPVKKQITYEFERGMNKGCLLYTSDAADDIP
;
A
#
# COMPACT_ATOMS: atom_id res chain seq x y z
N VAL A 1 6.10 24.10 22.84
CA VAL A 1 5.31 23.36 21.84
C VAL A 1 6.06 22.07 21.52
N VAL A 2 5.54 20.94 21.93
CA VAL A 2 6.16 19.65 21.63
C VAL A 2 5.74 19.24 20.21
N CYS A 3 6.68 19.27 19.28
CA CYS A 3 6.49 18.79 17.92
C CYS A 3 6.32 17.25 17.97
N ARG A 4 5.14 16.71 17.61
CA ARG A 4 4.83 15.29 17.81
C ARG A 4 4.50 14.50 16.55
N ARG A 5 4.55 15.06 15.35
CA ARG A 5 4.44 14.33 14.08
C ARG A 5 5.23 15.03 12.99
N GLN A 6 6.20 14.35 12.47
CA GLN A 6 6.91 14.69 11.24
C GLN A 6 6.28 13.92 10.10
N ARG A 7 6.51 14.37 8.86
CA ARG A 7 6.09 13.67 7.64
C ARG A 7 5.96 12.17 7.85
N GLN A 8 4.75 11.69 8.00
CA GLN A 8 4.47 10.28 7.78
C GLN A 8 4.28 10.12 6.28
N MET A 9 5.05 9.24 5.68
CA MET A 9 4.65 8.70 4.39
C MET A 9 3.31 8.02 4.61
N CYS A 10 2.36 8.46 3.91
CA CYS A 10 0.95 8.43 4.17
C CYS A 10 0.30 7.14 4.64
N ILE A 11 -0.58 7.35 5.57
CA ILE A 11 -1.70 6.47 5.88
C ILE A 11 -2.74 6.45 4.74
N ARG A 12 -2.74 7.45 3.82
CA ARG A 12 -3.63 7.57 2.67
C ARG A 12 -2.89 8.24 1.52
N ASP A 13 -2.45 7.45 0.58
CA ASP A 13 -2.22 7.74 -0.85
C ASP A 13 -1.54 9.06 -1.28
N SER A 14 -1.11 9.92 -0.36
CA SER A 14 -0.39 11.17 -0.63
C SER A 14 0.65 11.49 0.45
N PHE A 15 1.66 12.30 0.16
CA PHE A 15 2.63 12.76 1.15
C PHE A 15 1.99 13.66 2.21
N HIS A 16 2.41 13.51 3.46
CA HIS A 16 2.17 14.51 4.49
C HIS A 16 3.17 15.65 4.33
N MET A 17 2.71 16.81 3.88
CA MET A 17 3.55 17.90 3.37
C MET A 17 4.11 18.83 4.43
N GLY A 18 3.86 18.56 5.72
CA GLY A 18 4.27 19.45 6.82
C GLY A 18 4.53 18.72 8.13
N LEU A 19 4.46 19.46 9.23
CA LEU A 19 4.54 18.99 10.60
C LEU A 19 3.19 19.13 11.28
N ASP A 20 2.74 18.07 11.98
CA ASP A 20 1.61 18.17 12.90
C ASP A 20 2.11 18.47 14.31
N ILE A 21 1.87 19.69 14.77
CA ILE A 21 2.21 20.15 16.10
C ILE A 21 0.99 19.94 17.01
N ARG A 22 1.03 18.93 17.85
CA ARG A 22 -0.08 18.60 18.76
C ARG A 22 -0.22 19.60 19.89
N THR A 23 -1.46 19.86 20.28
CA THR A 23 -1.82 20.80 21.34
C THR A 23 -2.37 20.10 22.58
N ASN A 24 -2.02 18.82 22.79
CA ASN A 24 -2.43 17.99 23.95
C ASN A 24 -3.97 17.92 24.17
N GLY A 25 -4.73 17.90 23.06
CA GLY A 25 -6.19 17.83 23.10
C GLY A 25 -6.87 19.19 23.32
N VAL A 26 -6.13 20.29 23.37
CA VAL A 26 -6.65 21.64 23.62
C VAL A 26 -6.64 22.46 22.32
N ILE A 27 -7.73 23.12 22.02
CA ILE A 27 -7.86 24.13 20.95
C ILE A 27 -7.57 25.53 21.51
N GLY A 28 -7.25 26.50 20.64
CA GLY A 28 -7.18 27.91 21.02
C GLY A 28 -5.78 28.45 21.37
N TYR A 29 -4.70 27.64 21.20
CA TYR A 29 -3.35 28.20 21.31
C TYR A 29 -3.08 29.21 20.21
N LYS A 30 -2.48 30.35 20.57
CA LYS A 30 -2.10 31.40 19.60
C LYS A 30 -1.13 30.86 18.55
N VAL A 31 -1.40 31.15 17.28
CA VAL A 31 -0.55 30.89 16.14
C VAL A 31 0.06 32.19 15.67
N PHE A 32 1.39 32.18 15.55
CA PHE A 32 2.17 33.37 15.25
C PHE A 32 2.76 33.32 13.85
N ALA A 33 2.83 34.46 13.17
CA ALA A 33 3.62 34.61 11.95
C ALA A 33 5.11 34.35 12.25
N VAL A 34 5.71 33.41 11.53
CA VAL A 34 7.13 32.99 11.79
C VAL A 34 8.15 33.91 11.16
N GLU A 35 7.73 34.81 10.25
CA GLU A 35 8.56 35.75 9.52
C GLU A 35 7.75 37.03 9.18
N ASN A 36 8.42 38.11 8.77
CA ASN A 36 7.76 39.28 8.21
C ASN A 36 7.23 38.98 6.82
N GLY A 37 6.05 39.49 6.49
CA GLY A 37 5.43 39.26 5.20
C GLY A 37 3.96 39.72 5.14
N TYR A 38 3.13 38.98 4.45
CA TYR A 38 1.69 39.24 4.38
C TYR A 38 0.89 37.93 4.24
N ILE A 39 -0.34 37.95 4.66
CA ILE A 39 -1.24 36.81 4.43
C ILE A 39 -1.73 36.92 2.98
N SER A 40 -1.29 35.98 2.16
CA SER A 40 -1.61 35.94 0.73
C SER A 40 -2.96 35.26 0.45
N ARG A 41 -3.42 34.40 1.38
CA ARG A 41 -4.65 33.64 1.19
C ARG A 41 -5.15 33.06 2.51
N ILE A 42 -6.47 33.03 2.65
CA ILE A 42 -7.17 32.19 3.64
C ILE A 42 -8.08 31.19 2.92
N VAL A 43 -8.26 30.02 3.53
CA VAL A 43 -9.08 28.92 2.98
C VAL A 43 -9.91 28.32 4.10
N THR A 44 -11.15 27.94 3.77
CA THR A 44 -11.97 27.05 4.60
C THR A 44 -12.50 25.90 3.75
N ASN A 45 -12.36 24.67 4.25
CA ASN A 45 -12.86 23.47 3.60
C ASN A 45 -13.45 22.53 4.66
N TYR A 46 -14.33 21.63 4.25
CA TYR A 46 -14.87 20.57 5.12
C TYR A 46 -13.86 19.44 5.39
N SER A 47 -12.93 19.22 4.46
CA SER A 47 -11.89 18.17 4.53
C SER A 47 -10.49 18.76 4.31
N GLY A 48 -9.47 17.93 4.29
CA GLY A 48 -8.09 18.38 4.07
C GLY A 48 -7.63 19.34 5.16
N TYR A 49 -7.18 20.52 4.79
CA TYR A 49 -6.61 21.55 5.69
C TYR A 49 -7.64 22.23 6.61
N GLY A 50 -8.95 22.11 6.35
CA GLY A 50 -9.96 22.86 7.10
C GLY A 50 -9.80 24.37 6.94
N LYS A 51 -9.68 25.11 8.07
CA LYS A 51 -9.27 26.52 8.07
C LYS A 51 -7.75 26.61 7.95
N ALA A 52 -7.27 27.31 6.90
CA ALA A 52 -5.86 27.47 6.64
C ALA A 52 -5.47 28.90 6.24
N ILE A 53 -4.27 29.31 6.69
CA ILE A 53 -3.61 30.57 6.34
C ILE A 53 -2.39 30.28 5.49
N TYR A 54 -2.22 31.03 4.41
CA TYR A 54 -1.02 31.07 3.58
C TYR A 54 -0.32 32.40 3.79
N HIS A 55 0.82 32.36 4.44
CA HIS A 55 1.65 33.50 4.77
C HIS A 55 2.84 33.56 3.80
N LYS A 56 2.87 34.56 2.93
CA LYS A 56 3.98 34.83 2.03
C LYS A 56 4.99 35.70 2.74
N ALA A 57 6.19 35.17 2.97
CA ALA A 57 7.26 35.87 3.68
C ALA A 57 8.13 36.73 2.74
N ILE A 58 8.90 37.65 3.33
CA ILE A 58 9.84 38.49 2.59
C ILE A 58 10.98 37.65 1.98
N SER A 59 11.35 36.53 2.62
CA SER A 59 12.32 35.54 2.08
C SER A 59 11.88 34.84 0.81
N GLY A 60 10.65 35.08 0.30
CA GLY A 60 10.06 34.36 -0.82
C GLY A 60 9.34 33.06 -0.43
N ARG A 61 9.58 32.53 0.78
CA ARG A 61 8.91 31.32 1.28
C ARG A 61 7.44 31.55 1.54
N THR A 62 6.66 30.46 1.45
CA THR A 62 5.26 30.45 1.89
C THR A 62 5.11 29.51 3.07
N TYR A 63 4.57 30.00 4.17
CA TYR A 63 4.22 29.22 5.35
C TYR A 63 2.73 28.92 5.37
N VAL A 64 2.35 27.65 5.57
CA VAL A 64 0.96 27.23 5.65
C VAL A 64 0.64 26.79 7.07
N TYR A 65 -0.42 27.35 7.63
CA TYR A 65 -0.94 27.02 8.96
C TYR A 65 -2.34 26.47 8.81
N SER A 66 -2.56 25.22 9.17
CA SER A 66 -3.82 24.52 8.91
C SER A 66 -4.45 23.94 10.18
N HIS A 67 -5.67 23.44 10.05
CA HIS A 67 -6.53 22.94 11.12
C HIS A 67 -6.87 24.00 12.18
N LEU A 68 -6.85 25.28 11.78
CA LEU A 68 -7.13 26.38 12.69
C LEU A 68 -8.58 26.37 13.18
N ASP A 69 -8.79 26.81 14.42
CA ASP A 69 -10.12 27.08 14.95
C ASP A 69 -10.63 28.43 14.42
N LYS A 70 -9.81 29.47 14.58
CA LYS A 70 -10.14 30.82 14.14
C LYS A 70 -8.92 31.50 13.50
N PHE A 71 -9.21 32.38 12.56
CA PHE A 71 -8.27 33.39 12.08
C PHE A 71 -8.19 34.56 13.05
N SER A 72 -7.33 35.53 12.80
CA SER A 72 -7.38 36.80 13.50
C SER A 72 -8.75 37.51 13.30
N PRO A 73 -9.21 38.37 14.23
CA PRO A 73 -10.56 38.96 14.17
C PRO A 73 -10.89 39.65 12.86
N ILE A 74 -9.93 40.32 12.24
CA ILE A 74 -10.12 41.01 10.97
C ILE A 74 -10.34 39.99 9.84
N MET A 75 -9.52 38.92 9.78
CA MET A 75 -9.65 37.88 8.76
C MET A 75 -10.95 37.06 8.93
N GLU A 76 -11.39 36.82 10.17
CA GLU A 76 -12.69 36.14 10.42
C GLU A 76 -13.86 36.97 9.90
N ARG A 77 -13.84 38.28 10.03
CA ARG A 77 -14.88 39.15 9.44
C ARG A 77 -14.89 39.06 7.91
N VAL A 78 -13.72 39.09 7.27
CA VAL A 78 -13.62 38.90 5.81
C VAL A 78 -14.14 37.54 5.41
N LEU A 79 -13.79 36.48 6.13
CA LEU A 79 -14.30 35.14 5.87
C LEU A 79 -15.83 35.10 5.89
N LYS A 80 -16.47 35.61 6.95
CA LYS A 80 -17.93 35.59 7.10
C LYS A 80 -18.64 36.37 5.98
N LEU A 81 -18.09 37.53 5.61
CA LEU A 81 -18.61 38.28 4.47
C LEU A 81 -18.55 37.50 3.15
N GLN A 82 -17.43 36.79 2.92
CA GLN A 82 -17.25 35.94 1.73
C GLN A 82 -18.17 34.71 1.76
N GLN A 83 -18.36 34.10 2.91
CA GLN A 83 -19.28 32.98 3.08
C GLN A 83 -20.73 33.41 2.82
N ALA A 84 -21.15 34.53 3.37
CA ALA A 84 -22.48 35.09 3.13
C ALA A 84 -22.71 35.46 1.65
N LYS A 85 -21.76 36.15 1.02
CA LYS A 85 -21.79 36.53 -0.40
C LYS A 85 -21.89 35.32 -1.32
N ASN A 86 -21.09 34.27 -1.07
CA ASN A 86 -21.02 33.06 -1.92
C ASN A 86 -22.04 32.00 -1.50
N LYS A 87 -22.79 32.20 -0.41
CA LYS A 87 -23.77 31.24 0.17
C LYS A 87 -23.18 29.83 0.41
N LYS A 88 -21.93 29.75 0.85
CA LYS A 88 -21.22 28.48 1.12
C LYS A 88 -20.16 28.62 2.22
N TYR A 89 -19.86 27.51 2.93
CA TYR A 89 -18.82 27.46 3.95
C TYR A 89 -17.41 27.41 3.32
N SER A 90 -17.23 26.62 2.26
CA SER A 90 -15.93 26.45 1.61
C SER A 90 -15.56 27.68 0.80
N ILE A 91 -14.57 28.42 1.28
CA ILE A 91 -14.13 29.71 0.69
C ILE A 91 -12.62 29.64 0.46
N ARG A 92 -12.21 30.28 -0.63
CA ARG A 92 -10.80 30.61 -0.92
C ARG A 92 -10.72 32.09 -1.26
N THR A 93 -10.07 32.87 -0.42
CA THR A 93 -9.89 34.32 -0.62
C THR A 93 -8.40 34.65 -0.69
N ASN A 94 -7.96 35.28 -1.78
CA ASN A 94 -6.61 35.75 -1.97
C ASN A 94 -6.54 37.24 -1.60
N PHE A 95 -5.38 37.69 -1.13
CA PHE A 95 -5.06 39.05 -0.74
C PHE A 95 -3.83 39.57 -1.44
N SER A 96 -3.79 40.85 -1.67
CA SER A 96 -2.61 41.55 -2.19
C SER A 96 -1.58 41.81 -1.07
N PRO A 97 -0.32 42.08 -1.40
CA PRO A 97 0.75 42.33 -0.42
C PRO A 97 0.46 43.47 0.57
N ASN A 98 -0.44 44.37 0.22
CA ASN A 98 -0.76 45.56 1.03
C ASN A 98 -1.98 45.41 1.95
N GLU A 99 -2.75 44.32 1.80
CA GLU A 99 -4.03 44.17 2.55
C GLU A 99 -3.83 43.60 3.97
N PHE A 100 -2.99 42.56 4.12
CA PHE A 100 -2.77 41.88 5.42
C PHE A 100 -1.30 41.71 5.68
N ARG A 101 -0.58 42.79 5.92
CA ARG A 101 0.82 42.76 6.36
C ARG A 101 0.92 42.21 7.77
N VAL A 102 1.93 41.36 8.01
CA VAL A 102 2.22 40.77 9.32
C VAL A 102 3.72 40.88 9.61
N LYS A 103 4.04 41.09 10.86
CA LYS A 103 5.41 41.04 11.40
C LYS A 103 5.59 39.65 12.06
N LYS A 104 6.86 39.21 12.11
CA LYS A 104 7.21 38.02 12.90
C LYS A 104 6.73 38.20 14.34
N GLY A 105 5.99 37.22 14.85
CA GLY A 105 5.40 37.26 16.19
C GLY A 105 3.95 37.77 16.24
N ASP A 106 3.40 38.33 15.18
CA ASP A 106 1.99 38.73 15.16
C ASP A 106 1.08 37.50 15.27
N VAL A 107 0.01 37.62 16.05
CA VAL A 107 -1.01 36.55 16.18
C VAL A 107 -1.90 36.55 14.94
N ILE A 108 -1.83 35.49 14.15
CA ILE A 108 -2.57 35.34 12.90
C ILE A 108 -3.81 34.44 13.02
N GLY A 109 -3.87 33.62 14.09
CA GLY A 109 -4.98 32.73 14.36
C GLY A 109 -4.78 31.93 15.62
N VAL A 110 -5.63 30.92 15.83
CA VAL A 110 -5.54 29.97 16.95
C VAL A 110 -5.67 28.54 16.46
N THR A 111 -4.99 27.61 17.16
CA THR A 111 -5.01 26.19 16.82
C THR A 111 -6.38 25.59 17.02
N GLY A 112 -6.73 24.62 16.18
CA GLY A 112 -8.02 23.93 16.20
C GLY A 112 -7.91 22.48 15.76
N GLU A 113 -9.00 22.01 15.13
CA GLU A 113 -9.12 20.65 14.60
C GLU A 113 -10.04 20.62 13.37
N THR A 114 -10.15 21.73 12.63
CA THR A 114 -11.00 21.81 11.42
C THR A 114 -10.43 20.98 10.28
N GLY A 115 -11.31 20.54 9.36
CA GLY A 115 -10.95 19.69 8.25
C GLY A 115 -10.67 18.26 8.67
N TYR A 116 -9.71 17.60 8.03
CA TYR A 116 -9.38 16.20 8.31
C TYR A 116 -8.28 16.08 9.39
N ALA A 117 -8.63 16.30 10.64
CA ALA A 117 -7.72 16.26 11.78
C ALA A 117 -8.15 15.20 12.81
N PHE A 118 -7.20 14.36 13.27
CA PHE A 118 -7.41 13.34 14.32
C PHE A 118 -7.25 13.91 15.74
N GLY A 119 -7.76 15.10 15.98
CA GLY A 119 -7.69 15.83 17.24
C GLY A 119 -6.93 17.15 17.09
N PRO A 120 -6.99 18.01 18.14
CA PRO A 120 -6.42 19.35 18.09
C PRO A 120 -4.91 19.35 17.79
N ASN A 121 -4.55 20.05 16.72
CA ASN A 121 -3.15 20.22 16.27
C ASN A 121 -3.00 21.45 15.37
N LEU A 122 -1.77 21.84 15.09
CA LEU A 122 -1.40 22.74 14.01
C LEU A 122 -0.64 21.95 12.96
N HIS A 123 -1.19 21.82 11.76
CA HIS A 123 -0.43 21.38 10.61
C HIS A 123 0.33 22.59 10.03
N PHE A 124 1.64 22.49 9.98
CA PHE A 124 2.53 23.56 9.58
C PHE A 124 3.42 23.14 8.42
N GLU A 125 3.44 23.95 7.34
CA GLU A 125 4.28 23.70 6.17
C GLU A 125 5.23 24.86 5.91
N VAL A 126 6.38 24.51 5.33
CA VAL A 126 7.32 25.44 4.70
C VAL A 126 7.34 25.14 3.22
N ARG A 127 7.11 26.15 2.37
CA ARG A 127 7.17 25.99 0.92
C ARG A 127 8.19 26.94 0.32
N ASP A 128 8.83 26.50 -0.75
CA ASP A 128 9.70 27.36 -1.53
C ASP A 128 8.93 28.34 -2.45
N GLU A 129 9.64 29.10 -3.24
CA GLU A 129 9.08 30.08 -4.18
C GLU A 129 8.23 29.43 -5.28
N THR A 130 8.47 28.14 -5.58
CA THR A 130 7.72 27.36 -6.57
C THR A 130 6.53 26.61 -5.95
N ASP A 131 6.20 26.89 -4.68
CA ASP A 131 5.14 26.25 -3.89
C ASP A 131 5.43 24.74 -3.58
N ALA A 132 6.67 24.26 -3.77
CA ALA A 132 7.05 22.93 -3.35
C ALA A 132 7.27 22.88 -1.83
N ALA A 133 6.76 21.82 -1.18
CA ALA A 133 6.94 21.64 0.26
C ALA A 133 8.38 21.27 0.60
N LEU A 134 8.94 21.99 1.56
CA LEU A 134 10.24 21.72 2.17
C LEU A 134 10.04 20.99 3.49
N ASP A 135 11.01 20.19 3.90
CA ASP A 135 11.00 19.61 5.24
C ASP A 135 11.21 20.72 6.29
N PRO A 136 10.20 21.04 7.14
CA PRO A 136 10.32 22.13 8.10
C PRO A 136 11.48 21.93 9.07
N LEU A 137 11.80 20.68 9.44
CA LEU A 137 12.86 20.39 10.40
C LEU A 137 14.26 20.75 9.86
N SER A 138 14.49 20.49 8.58
CA SER A 138 15.73 20.86 7.90
C SER A 138 15.77 22.34 7.47
N ASN A 139 14.64 23.06 7.62
CA ASN A 139 14.46 24.43 7.14
C ASN A 139 14.17 25.45 8.26
N GLY A 140 14.83 25.28 9.41
CA GLY A 140 14.84 26.26 10.49
C GLY A 140 13.89 25.97 11.66
N PHE A 141 13.12 24.88 11.61
CA PHE A 141 12.19 24.48 12.67
C PHE A 141 12.62 23.19 13.37
N LEU A 142 13.93 22.98 13.49
CA LEU A 142 14.54 21.78 14.08
C LEU A 142 14.07 21.58 15.53
N ALA A 143 13.54 20.40 15.82
CA ALA A 143 13.33 19.92 17.18
C ALA A 143 14.56 19.12 17.62
N LYS A 144 14.99 19.28 18.89
CA LYS A 144 16.08 18.49 19.46
C LYS A 144 15.75 17.00 19.36
N ASP A 145 16.67 16.24 18.80
CA ASP A 145 16.58 14.80 18.65
C ASP A 145 17.98 14.17 18.71
N LYS A 146 18.13 13.12 19.50
CA LYS A 146 19.36 12.34 19.65
C LYS A 146 19.14 10.84 19.43
N VAL A 147 17.94 10.46 18.96
CA VAL A 147 17.56 9.07 18.77
C VAL A 147 17.87 8.67 17.34
N ASN A 148 18.75 7.68 17.16
CA ASN A 148 19.06 7.16 15.84
C ASN A 148 17.83 6.45 15.24
N PRO A 149 17.63 6.52 13.91
CA PRO A 149 16.64 5.71 13.22
C PRO A 149 16.79 4.22 13.52
N ILE A 150 15.70 3.48 13.41
CA ILE A 150 15.66 2.04 13.67
C ILE A 150 15.40 1.33 12.36
N MET A 151 16.31 0.44 11.94
CA MET A 151 16.11 -0.48 10.84
C MET A 151 15.64 -1.83 11.38
N GLN A 152 14.69 -2.48 10.69
CA GLN A 152 14.09 -3.75 11.14
C GLN A 152 14.40 -4.89 10.18
N LYS A 153 14.11 -4.70 8.90
CA LYS A 153 14.24 -5.69 7.85
C LYS A 153 14.66 -5.03 6.54
N ILE A 154 15.22 -5.82 5.64
CA ILE A 154 15.32 -5.49 4.22
C ILE A 154 14.38 -6.39 3.42
N ALA A 155 13.97 -5.93 2.25
CA ALA A 155 13.29 -6.75 1.24
C ALA A 155 14.13 -6.74 -0.03
N LEU A 156 14.30 -7.90 -0.62
CA LEU A 156 14.94 -8.10 -1.92
C LEU A 156 13.87 -8.53 -2.91
N VAL A 157 13.76 -7.80 -4.00
CA VAL A 157 12.66 -7.89 -4.96
C VAL A 157 13.20 -8.30 -6.32
N PRO A 158 12.91 -9.52 -6.81
CA PRO A 158 13.24 -9.93 -8.16
C PRO A 158 12.57 -9.03 -9.21
N LEU A 159 13.34 -8.55 -10.22
CA LEU A 159 12.87 -7.60 -11.21
C LEU A 159 12.97 -8.10 -12.65
N SER A 160 13.60 -9.24 -12.90
CA SER A 160 13.73 -9.82 -14.24
C SER A 160 13.56 -11.33 -14.23
N LYS A 161 13.30 -11.89 -15.42
CA LYS A 161 13.24 -13.34 -15.61
C LYS A 161 14.54 -14.00 -15.17
N GLY A 162 14.44 -15.11 -14.43
CA GLY A 162 15.58 -15.86 -13.95
C GLY A 162 16.29 -15.27 -12.71
N THR A 163 15.79 -14.16 -12.17
CA THR A 163 16.30 -13.62 -10.90
C THR A 163 15.94 -14.55 -9.76
N LEU A 164 16.98 -14.93 -8.97
CA LEU A 164 16.84 -15.75 -7.78
C LEU A 164 17.54 -15.10 -6.60
N ILE A 165 16.88 -15.12 -5.44
CA ILE A 165 17.39 -14.63 -4.17
C ILE A 165 17.34 -15.79 -3.19
N ASN A 166 18.50 -16.29 -2.76
CA ASN A 166 18.62 -17.54 -1.98
C ASN A 166 17.81 -18.69 -2.63
N SER A 167 17.95 -18.86 -3.95
CA SER A 167 17.21 -19.80 -4.80
C SER A 167 15.68 -19.60 -4.90
N SER A 168 15.15 -18.51 -4.40
CA SER A 168 13.73 -18.16 -4.55
C SER A 168 13.53 -17.10 -5.64
N PRO A 169 12.56 -17.27 -6.54
CA PRO A 169 12.17 -16.22 -7.51
C PRO A 169 11.18 -15.20 -6.92
N LEU A 170 10.78 -15.35 -5.65
CA LEU A 170 9.84 -14.47 -4.96
C LEU A 170 10.56 -13.46 -4.06
N VAL A 171 9.85 -12.40 -3.69
CA VAL A 171 10.35 -11.40 -2.74
C VAL A 171 10.79 -12.06 -1.44
N GLN A 172 12.00 -11.72 -0.98
CA GLN A 172 12.57 -12.21 0.27
C GLN A 172 12.67 -11.07 1.27
N THR A 173 12.12 -11.24 2.48
CA THR A 173 12.30 -10.31 3.59
C THR A 173 13.29 -10.89 4.59
N ILE A 174 14.32 -10.12 4.93
CA ILE A 174 15.44 -10.57 5.76
C ILE A 174 15.54 -9.65 6.98
N PRO A 175 15.49 -10.19 8.20
CA PRO A 175 15.66 -9.42 9.41
C PRO A 175 17.08 -8.88 9.53
N LEU A 176 17.20 -7.71 10.19
CA LEU A 176 18.47 -7.10 10.53
C LEU A 176 18.74 -7.28 12.03
N PHE A 177 19.96 -7.65 12.37
CA PHE A 177 20.41 -7.84 13.75
C PHE A 177 21.33 -6.70 14.16
N ARG A 178 21.16 -6.19 15.36
CA ARG A 178 22.00 -5.12 15.89
C ARG A 178 23.24 -5.72 16.56
N ASP A 179 24.43 -5.28 16.16
CA ASP A 179 25.69 -5.68 16.77
C ASP A 179 25.96 -4.89 18.09
N LYS A 180 27.08 -5.24 18.74
CA LYS A 180 27.52 -4.57 19.98
C LYS A 180 27.91 -3.11 19.80
N ASN A 181 28.21 -2.67 18.58
CA ASN A 181 28.56 -1.28 18.25
C ASN A 181 27.31 -0.44 17.90
N GLY A 182 26.15 -1.09 17.83
CA GLY A 182 24.88 -0.47 17.48
C GLY A 182 24.59 -0.40 15.98
N GLU A 183 25.45 -0.99 15.12
CA GLU A 183 25.19 -1.14 13.70
C GLU A 183 24.32 -2.36 13.42
N TYR A 184 23.63 -2.35 12.29
CA TYR A 184 22.78 -3.45 11.86
C TYR A 184 23.55 -4.34 10.88
N LEU A 185 23.34 -5.67 10.99
CA LEU A 185 23.97 -6.66 10.14
C LEU A 185 22.91 -7.53 9.45
N PHE A 186 23.19 -7.94 8.22
CA PHE A 186 22.43 -9.02 7.58
C PHE A 186 22.72 -10.32 8.32
N ALA A 187 21.71 -11.18 8.45
CA ALA A 187 21.83 -12.43 9.18
C ALA A 187 22.92 -13.35 8.59
N ASP A 188 22.94 -13.45 7.25
CA ASP A 188 23.81 -14.33 6.47
C ASP A 188 24.22 -13.67 5.15
N THR A 189 25.17 -14.30 4.45
CA THR A 189 25.47 -13.96 3.05
C THR A 189 24.29 -14.33 2.17
N ILE A 190 23.79 -13.37 1.39
CA ILE A 190 22.64 -13.53 0.51
C ILE A 190 23.13 -13.87 -0.89
N SER A 191 22.76 -15.04 -1.40
CA SER A 191 23.05 -15.45 -2.78
C SER A 191 22.05 -14.81 -3.74
N VAL A 192 22.54 -14.18 -4.82
CA VAL A 192 21.71 -13.48 -5.79
C VAL A 192 22.12 -13.77 -7.23
N ILE A 193 21.13 -13.85 -8.11
CA ILE A 193 21.26 -14.03 -9.55
C ILE A 193 20.28 -13.06 -10.22
N GLY A 194 20.71 -12.40 -11.30
CA GLY A 194 19.85 -11.50 -12.07
C GLY A 194 19.63 -10.13 -11.44
N ASP A 195 18.60 -9.40 -11.93
CA ASP A 195 18.33 -8.04 -11.55
C ASP A 195 17.35 -7.99 -10.38
N PHE A 196 17.69 -7.25 -9.34
CA PHE A 196 16.83 -7.09 -8.18
C PHE A 196 16.83 -5.67 -7.62
N GLY A 197 15.77 -5.36 -6.89
CA GLY A 197 15.64 -4.15 -6.09
C GLY A 197 15.84 -4.43 -4.62
N LEU A 198 16.40 -3.46 -3.87
CA LEU A 198 16.51 -3.52 -2.42
C LEU A 198 15.57 -2.49 -1.79
N ALA A 199 14.80 -2.91 -0.78
CA ALA A 199 13.97 -2.00 0.00
C ALA A 199 14.24 -2.19 1.50
N VAL A 200 14.05 -1.15 2.31
CA VAL A 200 14.36 -1.17 3.74
C VAL A 200 13.13 -0.79 4.57
N GLN A 201 12.84 -1.57 5.59
CA GLN A 201 11.88 -1.24 6.62
C GLN A 201 12.60 -0.50 7.75
N ALA A 202 12.40 0.82 7.79
CA ALA A 202 13.03 1.69 8.77
C ALA A 202 12.02 2.71 9.30
N ILE A 203 12.18 3.08 10.56
CA ILE A 203 11.38 4.11 11.22
C ILE A 203 12.31 5.05 11.98
N ASP A 204 11.93 6.31 12.03
CA ASP A 204 12.51 7.27 12.95
C ASP A 204 11.67 7.35 14.23
N LYS A 205 12.33 7.58 15.37
CA LYS A 205 11.72 7.83 16.68
C LYS A 205 12.38 9.05 17.29
N ARG A 206 11.62 9.77 18.12
CA ARG A 206 12.12 10.94 18.84
C ARG A 206 12.00 10.76 20.33
N GLU A 207 12.91 11.37 21.06
CA GLU A 207 12.90 11.39 22.52
C GLU A 207 11.54 11.88 23.06
N GLY A 208 10.95 11.14 23.98
CA GLY A 208 9.64 11.44 24.57
C GLY A 208 8.43 11.29 23.64
N SER A 209 8.59 10.73 22.44
CA SER A 209 7.50 10.48 21.48
C SER A 209 7.17 9.01 21.34
N LYS A 210 5.87 8.67 21.34
CA LYS A 210 5.37 7.31 21.02
C LYS A 210 5.16 7.08 19.53
N PHE A 211 5.32 8.13 18.71
CA PHE A 211 5.02 8.04 17.28
C PHE A 211 6.23 7.54 16.49
N LYS A 212 5.91 6.91 15.36
CA LYS A 212 6.88 6.53 14.33
C LYS A 212 6.90 7.63 13.28
N TYR A 213 8.08 8.01 12.84
CA TYR A 213 8.30 9.05 11.84
C TYR A 213 9.00 8.45 10.62
N GLN A 214 8.87 9.12 9.47
CA GLN A 214 9.68 8.83 8.31
C GLN A 214 11.09 9.39 8.52
N PHE A 215 12.10 8.66 8.10
CA PHE A 215 13.46 9.17 8.04
C PHE A 215 13.58 10.25 6.94
N HIS A 216 14.64 11.05 7.04
CA HIS A 216 14.88 12.17 6.11
C HIS A 216 15.60 11.73 4.83
N LYS A 217 16.58 10.84 4.95
CA LYS A 217 17.43 10.38 3.84
C LYS A 217 17.75 8.89 3.98
N ALA A 218 17.86 8.20 2.82
CA ALA A 218 18.40 6.85 2.75
C ALA A 218 19.38 6.72 1.58
N GLU A 219 20.49 6.04 1.82
CA GLU A 219 21.56 5.80 0.86
C GLU A 219 21.90 4.32 0.79
N LEU A 220 22.11 3.83 -0.41
CA LEU A 220 22.53 2.45 -0.69
C LEU A 220 23.90 2.47 -1.37
N TYR A 221 24.85 1.78 -0.77
CA TYR A 221 26.20 1.61 -1.31
C TYR A 221 26.46 0.14 -1.66
N ILE A 222 27.13 -0.08 -2.79
CA ILE A 222 27.64 -1.37 -3.24
C ILE A 222 29.15 -1.22 -3.41
N ASN A 223 29.94 -2.04 -2.70
CA ASN A 223 31.41 -1.97 -2.69
C ASN A 223 31.93 -0.52 -2.45
N ASN A 224 31.33 0.18 -1.49
CA ASN A 224 31.61 1.57 -1.12
C ASN A 224 31.24 2.63 -2.19
N LYS A 225 30.63 2.24 -3.30
CA LYS A 225 30.13 3.17 -4.33
C LYS A 225 28.64 3.42 -4.09
N LEU A 226 28.22 4.71 -4.07
CA LEU A 226 26.82 5.09 -3.93
C LEU A 226 26.03 4.61 -5.15
N ASN A 227 25.04 3.76 -4.91
CA ASN A 227 24.16 3.17 -5.93
C ASN A 227 22.81 3.89 -6.02
N PHE A 228 22.26 4.31 -4.88
CA PHE A 228 20.96 4.99 -4.84
C PHE A 228 20.88 5.93 -3.64
N GLU A 229 20.19 7.06 -3.82
CA GLU A 229 19.88 8.02 -2.76
C GLU A 229 18.46 8.53 -2.89
N ILE A 230 17.74 8.50 -1.77
CA ILE A 230 16.44 9.15 -1.62
C ILE A 230 16.53 10.19 -0.48
N ASN A 231 16.03 11.41 -0.74
CA ASN A 231 16.09 12.52 0.21
C ASN A 231 14.79 13.33 0.16
N TYR A 232 14.12 13.40 1.29
CA TYR A 232 12.78 13.98 1.42
C TYR A 232 12.79 15.50 1.73
N ASN A 233 13.89 16.20 1.51
CA ASN A 233 13.97 17.62 1.83
C ASN A 233 12.97 18.49 1.04
N ARG A 234 12.66 18.11 -0.21
CA ARG A 234 11.82 18.92 -1.10
C ARG A 234 10.88 18.04 -1.91
N ILE A 235 9.57 18.35 -1.88
CA ILE A 235 8.53 17.61 -2.65
C ILE A 235 7.56 18.59 -3.29
N PRO A 236 7.54 18.68 -4.65
CA PRO A 236 6.50 19.40 -5.37
C PRO A 236 5.12 18.76 -5.18
N TYR A 237 4.08 19.59 -5.10
CA TYR A 237 2.70 19.09 -4.96
C TYR A 237 2.25 18.21 -6.13
N SER A 238 2.74 18.49 -7.35
CA SER A 238 2.47 17.68 -8.55
C SER A 238 2.98 16.23 -8.43
N GLN A 239 3.84 15.92 -7.45
CA GLN A 239 4.42 14.59 -7.24
C GLN A 239 3.75 13.82 -6.08
N THR A 240 2.79 14.40 -5.39
CA THR A 240 2.19 13.79 -4.18
C THR A 240 1.52 12.45 -4.44
N ASN A 241 0.87 12.29 -5.58
CA ASN A 241 0.18 11.05 -5.97
C ASN A 241 1.14 9.89 -6.29
N ASN A 242 2.44 10.19 -6.50
CA ASN A 242 3.44 9.16 -6.83
C ASN A 242 4.06 8.50 -5.58
N VAL A 243 3.62 8.84 -4.37
CA VAL A 243 4.17 8.28 -3.11
C VAL A 243 4.14 6.76 -3.06
N ARG A 244 3.09 6.15 -3.62
CA ARG A 244 2.94 4.68 -3.67
C ARG A 244 4.07 4.00 -4.45
N THR A 245 4.72 4.70 -5.39
CA THR A 245 5.84 4.16 -6.16
C THR A 245 7.14 4.08 -5.37
N LEU A 246 7.23 4.76 -4.24
CA LEU A 246 8.42 4.80 -3.37
C LEU A 246 8.47 3.66 -2.35
N VAL A 247 7.36 2.96 -2.15
CA VAL A 247 7.28 1.82 -1.20
C VAL A 247 7.06 0.52 -1.93
N GLN A 248 7.45 -0.59 -1.28
CA GLN A 248 7.08 -1.92 -1.75
C GLN A 248 5.60 -2.14 -1.44
N PHE A 249 4.77 -1.76 -2.41
CA PHE A 249 3.32 -1.67 -2.24
C PHE A 249 2.67 -3.03 -1.98
N GLU A 250 3.16 -4.08 -2.62
CA GLU A 250 2.74 -5.46 -2.40
C GLU A 250 2.84 -5.86 -0.92
N LEU A 251 4.03 -5.71 -0.31
CA LEU A 251 4.24 -6.06 1.10
C LEU A 251 3.35 -5.22 2.04
N LYS A 252 3.13 -3.95 1.68
CA LYS A 252 2.24 -3.07 2.43
C LYS A 252 0.78 -3.52 2.37
N LYS A 253 0.28 -3.89 1.18
CA LYS A 253 -1.09 -4.41 1.00
C LYS A 253 -1.33 -5.75 1.69
N GLN A 254 -0.31 -6.59 1.77
CA GLN A 254 -0.33 -7.87 2.47
C GLN A 254 -0.12 -7.75 3.99
N ASN A 255 -0.03 -6.54 4.55
CA ASN A 255 0.25 -6.27 5.96
C ASN A 255 1.59 -6.85 6.46
N LEU A 256 2.55 -7.10 5.57
CA LEU A 256 3.89 -7.60 5.88
C LEU A 256 4.88 -6.50 6.27
N GLY A 257 4.44 -5.24 6.23
CA GLY A 257 5.21 -4.07 6.63
C GLY A 257 5.37 -3.04 5.51
N GLU A 258 5.86 -1.86 5.87
CA GLU A 258 6.13 -0.79 4.92
C GLU A 258 7.64 -0.69 4.67
N TYR A 259 8.06 -0.99 3.45
CA TYR A 259 9.45 -0.99 3.01
C TYR A 259 9.67 0.15 2.02
N GLN A 260 10.59 1.04 2.33
CA GLN A 260 11.06 2.09 1.43
C GLN A 260 11.95 1.50 0.36
N LYS A 261 11.62 1.68 -0.90
CA LYS A 261 12.47 1.27 -2.03
C LYS A 261 13.75 2.09 -2.08
N LEU A 262 14.86 1.41 -2.28
CA LEU A 262 16.16 1.99 -2.63
C LEU A 262 16.48 1.74 -4.10
N TYR A 263 15.44 1.77 -4.92
CA TYR A 263 15.46 1.67 -6.38
C TYR A 263 14.18 2.28 -6.95
N ARG A 264 14.16 2.53 -8.24
CA ARG A 264 13.01 3.02 -9.00
C ARG A 264 12.83 2.15 -10.24
N LEU A 265 11.61 1.70 -10.51
CA LEU A 265 11.32 1.00 -11.74
C LEU A 265 11.44 1.95 -12.94
N PRO A 266 11.88 1.48 -14.13
CA PRO A 266 12.03 2.33 -15.32
C PRO A 266 10.75 3.07 -15.71
N GLU A 267 9.59 2.44 -15.55
CA GLU A 267 8.27 3.00 -15.86
C GLU A 267 7.78 4.02 -14.83
N HIS A 268 8.34 4.03 -13.62
CA HIS A 268 7.97 4.99 -12.58
C HIS A 268 8.68 6.34 -12.78
N PRO A 269 8.00 7.46 -12.49
CA PRO A 269 8.59 8.78 -12.69
C PRO A 269 9.78 8.99 -11.74
N LYS A 270 10.80 9.67 -12.24
CA LYS A 270 11.85 10.25 -11.40
C LYS A 270 11.24 11.40 -10.61
N MET A 271 11.25 11.29 -9.30
CA MET A 271 10.75 12.32 -8.39
C MET A 271 11.90 13.18 -7.84
N SER A 272 11.57 14.35 -7.31
CA SER A 272 12.55 15.27 -6.67
C SER A 272 13.30 14.65 -5.49
N VAL A 273 12.75 13.62 -4.89
CA VAL A 273 13.36 12.86 -3.79
C VAL A 273 14.49 11.94 -4.27
N HIS A 274 14.51 11.52 -5.53
CA HIS A 274 15.58 10.69 -6.12
C HIS A 274 16.75 11.58 -6.52
N LYS A 275 17.89 11.46 -5.87
CA LYS A 275 19.03 12.36 -6.06
C LYS A 275 19.97 11.94 -7.19
N LEU A 276 19.95 10.66 -7.55
CA LEU A 276 20.76 10.14 -8.66
C LEU A 276 19.92 9.93 -9.91
N ASP A 277 20.58 9.92 -11.08
CA ASP A 277 19.93 9.61 -12.36
C ASP A 277 19.69 8.12 -12.53
N GLN A 278 20.63 7.32 -12.03
CA GLN A 278 20.51 5.86 -12.03
C GLN A 278 19.30 5.41 -11.19
N ASN A 279 18.73 4.28 -11.59
CA ASN A 279 17.48 3.80 -10.99
C ASN A 279 17.67 2.91 -9.75
N GLY A 280 18.92 2.58 -9.36
CA GLY A 280 19.22 1.78 -8.17
C GLY A 280 18.93 0.27 -8.32
N ILE A 281 18.52 -0.21 -9.48
CA ILE A 281 18.41 -1.65 -9.76
C ILE A 281 19.81 -2.27 -9.70
N ILE A 282 19.92 -3.42 -9.05
CA ILE A 282 21.18 -4.06 -8.75
C ILE A 282 21.32 -5.32 -9.61
N THR A 283 22.46 -5.43 -10.29
CA THR A 283 22.95 -6.66 -10.94
C THR A 283 24.36 -6.90 -10.42
N LEU A 284 24.59 -8.00 -9.71
CA LEU A 284 25.90 -8.31 -9.15
C LEU A 284 26.63 -9.30 -10.04
N PRO A 285 27.87 -8.99 -10.47
CA PRO A 285 28.72 -9.98 -11.09
C PRO A 285 29.10 -11.09 -10.09
N PRO A 286 29.57 -12.25 -10.55
CA PRO A 286 30.00 -13.33 -9.64
C PRO A 286 31.07 -12.87 -8.65
N GLY A 287 30.87 -13.21 -7.38
CA GLY A 287 31.77 -12.86 -6.29
C GLY A 287 31.06 -12.18 -5.11
N TYR A 288 31.83 -11.88 -4.07
CA TYR A 288 31.31 -11.24 -2.86
C TYR A 288 31.27 -9.72 -2.98
N HIS A 289 30.13 -9.15 -2.60
CA HIS A 289 29.87 -7.72 -2.65
C HIS A 289 29.47 -7.20 -1.28
N LYS A 290 30.09 -6.09 -0.87
CA LYS A 290 29.72 -5.38 0.36
C LYS A 290 28.52 -4.48 0.09
N ILE A 291 27.50 -4.62 0.88
CA ILE A 291 26.28 -3.79 0.85
C ILE A 291 26.25 -2.94 2.12
N LYS A 292 26.05 -1.62 1.97
CA LYS A 292 25.87 -0.73 3.10
C LYS A 292 24.65 0.16 2.85
N ILE A 293 23.76 0.24 3.85
CA ILE A 293 22.58 1.11 3.86
C ILE A 293 22.78 2.11 4.99
N ILE A 294 22.59 3.40 4.69
CA ILE A 294 22.62 4.47 5.67
C ILE A 294 21.26 5.15 5.69
N ILE A 295 20.63 5.20 6.86
CA ILE A 295 19.39 5.94 7.11
C ILE A 295 19.73 7.14 7.99
N THR A 296 19.30 8.32 7.57
CA THR A 296 19.54 9.58 8.30
C THR A 296 18.19 10.24 8.60
N ASP A 297 18.01 10.70 9.84
CA ASP A 297 16.85 11.52 10.23
C ASP A 297 17.07 13.01 9.89
N ALA A 298 16.08 13.85 10.20
CA ALA A 298 16.18 15.29 9.94
C ALA A 298 17.12 16.04 10.91
N ALA A 299 17.49 15.42 12.04
CA ALA A 299 18.46 15.97 13.01
C ALA A 299 19.91 15.58 12.69
N GLY A 300 20.11 14.66 11.72
CA GLY A 300 21.43 14.17 11.32
C GLY A 300 21.85 12.88 12.04
N ASN A 301 21.01 12.30 12.91
CA ASN A 301 21.32 11.00 13.51
C ASN A 301 21.25 9.90 12.45
N THR A 302 22.13 8.90 12.53
CA THR A 302 22.27 7.87 11.51
C THR A 302 22.10 6.47 12.07
N ALA A 303 21.59 5.58 11.23
CA ALA A 303 21.64 4.14 11.42
C ALA A 303 22.30 3.50 10.19
N ILE A 304 23.20 2.56 10.42
CA ILE A 304 23.97 1.89 9.36
C ILE A 304 23.67 0.40 9.39
N ALA A 305 23.39 -0.18 8.22
CA ALA A 305 23.30 -1.63 8.05
C ALA A 305 24.37 -2.09 7.05
N ASN A 306 25.08 -3.16 7.43
CA ASN A 306 26.13 -3.78 6.63
C ASN A 306 25.76 -5.23 6.32
N GLY A 307 26.09 -5.69 5.13
CA GLY A 307 25.86 -7.07 4.70
C GLY A 307 26.76 -7.50 3.55
N ILE A 308 26.76 -8.79 3.30
CA ILE A 308 27.45 -9.40 2.17
C ILE A 308 26.44 -10.05 1.25
N MET A 309 26.54 -9.77 -0.04
CA MET A 309 25.82 -10.49 -1.09
C MET A 309 26.80 -11.22 -1.99
N LEU A 310 26.41 -12.41 -2.42
CA LEU A 310 27.17 -13.24 -3.34
C LEU A 310 26.47 -13.26 -4.69
N GLY A 311 27.02 -12.55 -5.67
CA GLY A 311 26.64 -12.72 -7.06
C GLY A 311 27.07 -14.11 -7.55
N THR A 312 26.16 -14.86 -8.18
CA THR A 312 26.42 -16.25 -8.53
C THR A 312 25.71 -16.69 -9.81
N PHE A 313 25.77 -17.97 -10.14
CA PHE A 313 25.17 -18.57 -11.33
C PHE A 313 24.02 -19.52 -10.97
N PRO A 314 23.03 -19.71 -11.87
CA PRO A 314 22.01 -20.73 -11.70
C PRO A 314 22.60 -22.11 -11.46
N MET A 315 22.03 -22.86 -10.54
CA MET A 315 22.44 -24.21 -10.18
C MET A 315 21.20 -25.11 -10.14
N SER A 316 21.32 -26.29 -10.70
CA SER A 316 20.32 -27.35 -10.61
C SER A 316 20.96 -28.63 -10.15
N ILE A 317 20.21 -29.44 -9.40
CA ILE A 317 20.64 -30.71 -8.86
C ILE A 317 19.67 -31.83 -9.22
N LYS A 318 20.15 -33.06 -9.07
CA LYS A 318 19.36 -34.30 -8.98
C LYS A 318 19.69 -35.00 -7.70
N ALA A 319 18.75 -35.69 -7.12
CA ALA A 319 19.00 -36.54 -5.96
C ALA A 319 18.33 -37.89 -6.18
N LYS A 320 19.02 -38.96 -5.71
CA LYS A 320 18.51 -40.30 -5.77
C LYS A 320 18.96 -41.08 -4.51
N GLU A 321 18.14 -41.97 -4.04
CA GLU A 321 18.50 -42.93 -3.03
C GLU A 321 19.49 -43.96 -3.62
N ILE A 322 20.57 -44.22 -2.91
CA ILE A 322 21.61 -45.17 -3.33
C ILE A 322 21.75 -46.34 -2.37
N ALA A 323 21.34 -46.21 -1.12
CA ALA A 323 21.32 -47.26 -0.12
C ALA A 323 20.26 -47.00 0.93
N ARG A 324 19.72 -48.06 1.50
CA ARG A 324 18.74 -48.03 2.59
C ARG A 324 18.93 -49.24 3.49
N ASP A 325 18.91 -49.00 4.79
CA ASP A 325 18.73 -50.03 5.82
C ASP A 325 17.60 -49.60 6.79
N ASP A 326 17.41 -50.39 7.86
CA ASP A 326 16.31 -50.11 8.83
C ASP A 326 16.49 -48.77 9.57
N ASN A 327 17.74 -48.28 9.71
CA ASN A 327 18.06 -47.11 10.51
C ASN A 327 18.33 -45.84 9.68
N GLN A 328 18.86 -46.03 8.45
CA GLN A 328 19.28 -44.87 7.63
C GLN A 328 19.01 -45.07 6.14
N ILE A 329 18.93 -43.97 5.45
CA ILE A 329 18.95 -43.89 3.99
C ILE A 329 20.11 -43.02 3.54
N SER A 330 20.74 -43.41 2.43
CA SER A 330 21.80 -42.63 1.79
C SER A 330 21.29 -42.06 0.47
N ILE A 331 21.36 -40.73 0.34
CA ILE A 331 20.88 -39.97 -0.82
C ILE A 331 22.09 -39.35 -1.50
N GLU A 332 22.32 -39.72 -2.75
CA GLU A 332 23.32 -39.08 -3.61
C GLU A 332 22.70 -37.81 -4.26
N ILE A 333 23.36 -36.68 -4.02
CA ILE A 333 23.03 -35.39 -4.63
C ILE A 333 24.09 -35.08 -5.68
N SER A 334 23.70 -34.91 -6.92
CA SER A 334 24.58 -34.61 -8.04
C SER A 334 24.19 -33.31 -8.74
N PRO A 335 25.18 -32.50 -9.19
CA PRO A 335 24.90 -31.36 -10.04
C PRO A 335 24.42 -31.85 -11.40
N THR A 336 23.55 -31.08 -12.07
CA THR A 336 23.21 -31.37 -13.47
C THR A 336 24.44 -31.21 -14.37
N ARG A 337 24.35 -31.72 -15.62
CA ARG A 337 25.48 -31.75 -16.57
C ARG A 337 26.18 -30.38 -16.66
N GLY A 338 27.51 -30.41 -16.46
CA GLY A 338 28.35 -29.20 -16.49
C GLY A 338 28.40 -28.42 -15.18
N GLY A 339 27.63 -28.82 -14.14
CA GLY A 339 27.61 -28.11 -12.84
C GLY A 339 28.87 -28.31 -12.02
N LEU A 340 29.16 -27.33 -11.14
CA LEU A 340 30.25 -27.38 -10.16
C LEU A 340 29.94 -28.37 -9.05
N ALA A 341 31.00 -28.88 -8.39
CA ALA A 341 30.88 -29.82 -7.29
C ALA A 341 30.03 -29.30 -6.13
N ILE A 342 29.20 -30.16 -5.56
CA ILE A 342 28.39 -29.86 -4.38
C ILE A 342 29.31 -29.69 -3.17
N ARG A 343 29.15 -28.59 -2.43
CA ARG A 343 29.88 -28.32 -1.20
C ARG A 343 29.15 -28.89 0.01
N ASP A 344 27.85 -28.56 0.12
CA ASP A 344 27.00 -28.98 1.20
C ASP A 344 25.52 -28.99 0.74
N ALA A 345 24.62 -29.53 1.56
CA ALA A 345 23.19 -29.48 1.35
C ALA A 345 22.44 -29.49 2.68
N THR A 346 21.24 -28.87 2.66
CA THR A 346 20.28 -28.90 3.75
C THR A 346 19.05 -29.67 3.30
N VAL A 347 18.49 -30.46 4.20
CA VAL A 347 17.28 -31.25 3.95
C VAL A 347 16.20 -30.83 4.93
N TYR A 348 14.99 -30.58 4.39
CA TYR A 348 13.78 -30.30 5.17
C TYR A 348 12.75 -31.39 4.87
N ALA A 349 12.05 -31.83 5.91
CA ALA A 349 10.91 -32.73 5.76
C ALA A 349 9.61 -31.93 5.65
N PHE A 350 8.72 -32.43 4.80
CA PHE A 350 7.38 -31.90 4.60
C PHE A 350 6.36 -33.02 4.65
N THR A 351 5.15 -32.73 5.09
CA THR A 351 4.02 -33.62 4.95
C THR A 351 3.63 -33.78 3.47
N PRO A 352 2.88 -34.82 3.07
CA PRO A 352 2.34 -34.95 1.71
C PRO A 352 1.46 -33.79 1.25
N PHE A 353 0.91 -33.02 2.19
CA PHE A 353 0.10 -31.83 1.91
C PHE A 353 0.93 -30.52 1.78
N GLY A 354 2.27 -30.65 1.80
CA GLY A 354 3.17 -29.51 1.61
C GLY A 354 3.40 -28.64 2.85
N PHE A 355 2.98 -29.07 4.04
CA PHE A 355 3.28 -28.36 5.28
C PHE A 355 4.70 -28.67 5.73
N PRO A 356 5.53 -27.67 6.07
CA PRO A 356 6.86 -27.89 6.63
C PRO A 356 6.72 -28.59 7.99
N ASP A 357 7.56 -29.64 8.19
CA ASP A 357 7.59 -30.41 9.42
C ASP A 357 8.86 -30.05 10.22
N GLU A 358 10.05 -30.48 9.74
CA GLU A 358 11.29 -30.20 10.43
C GLU A 358 12.50 -30.07 9.49
N LYS A 359 13.59 -29.48 10.01
CA LYS A 359 14.91 -29.57 9.40
C LYS A 359 15.51 -30.92 9.76
N VAL A 360 15.79 -31.75 8.75
CA VAL A 360 16.30 -33.09 8.94
C VAL A 360 17.75 -33.07 9.41
N LYS A 361 18.07 -33.83 10.46
CA LYS A 361 19.43 -34.01 10.92
C LYS A 361 20.18 -34.92 9.96
N ILE A 362 21.30 -34.44 9.44
CA ILE A 362 22.24 -35.23 8.64
C ILE A 362 23.12 -36.04 9.58
N LEU A 363 23.13 -37.37 9.41
CA LEU A 363 23.93 -38.30 10.21
C LEU A 363 25.36 -38.35 9.71
N ASN A 364 25.56 -38.42 8.39
CA ASN A 364 26.85 -38.42 7.72
C ASN A 364 26.77 -37.68 6.38
N SER A 365 27.90 -37.12 5.96
CA SER A 365 28.00 -36.50 4.61
C SER A 365 29.40 -36.86 4.03
N GLU A 366 29.42 -37.38 2.81
CA GLU A 366 30.60 -37.73 2.08
C GLU A 366 30.65 -37.16 0.68
N LYS A 367 31.79 -36.62 0.26
CA LYS A 367 32.00 -36.09 -1.09
C LYS A 367 32.61 -37.15 -1.99
N ILE A 368 31.89 -37.46 -3.07
CA ILE A 368 32.34 -38.44 -4.08
C ILE A 368 32.45 -37.73 -5.44
N GLY A 369 33.64 -37.32 -5.79
CA GLY A 369 33.88 -36.52 -6.99
C GLY A 369 33.17 -35.17 -6.92
N ARG A 370 32.19 -34.94 -7.80
CA ARG A 370 31.35 -33.72 -7.78
C ARG A 370 30.07 -33.87 -6.98
N ASN A 371 29.75 -35.09 -6.53
CA ASN A 371 28.52 -35.42 -5.83
C ASN A 371 28.72 -35.32 -4.30
N LEU A 372 27.60 -35.16 -3.61
CA LEU A 372 27.52 -35.25 -2.15
C LEU A 372 26.57 -36.39 -1.79
N VAL A 373 27.01 -37.30 -0.97
CA VAL A 373 26.19 -38.37 -0.39
C VAL A 373 25.82 -37.95 1.03
N LEU A 374 24.54 -37.90 1.34
CA LEU A 374 24.03 -37.64 2.68
C LEU A 374 23.38 -38.89 3.24
N SER A 375 23.67 -39.20 4.51
CA SER A 375 22.90 -40.21 5.27
C SER A 375 21.99 -39.48 6.26
N ILE A 376 20.73 -39.87 6.29
CA ILE A 376 19.70 -39.40 7.22
C ILE A 376 18.96 -40.59 7.82
N ALA A 377 18.31 -40.42 8.98
CA ALA A 377 17.54 -41.51 9.58
C ALA A 377 16.39 -41.92 8.65
N SER A 378 16.15 -43.25 8.52
CA SER A 378 15.14 -43.82 7.62
C SER A 378 13.73 -43.33 7.94
N GLU A 379 13.41 -43.09 9.22
CA GLU A 379 12.14 -42.55 9.69
C GLU A 379 11.81 -41.18 9.12
N ASN A 380 12.82 -40.36 8.81
CA ASN A 380 12.63 -39.02 8.22
C ASN A 380 12.08 -39.04 6.79
N SER A 381 12.16 -40.20 6.11
CA SER A 381 11.61 -40.37 4.75
C SER A 381 10.26 -41.06 4.71
N LYS A 382 9.82 -41.65 5.84
CA LYS A 382 8.57 -42.39 5.90
C LYS A 382 7.40 -41.46 5.83
N ASP A 383 6.56 -41.61 4.78
CA ASP A 383 5.35 -40.80 4.52
C ASP A 383 5.62 -39.27 4.47
N ARG A 384 6.87 -38.89 4.11
CA ARG A 384 7.31 -37.49 4.03
C ARG A 384 7.91 -37.17 2.67
N ILE A 385 7.91 -35.88 2.35
CA ILE A 385 8.60 -35.34 1.19
C ILE A 385 9.86 -34.64 1.68
N LEU A 386 11.01 -34.99 1.15
CA LEU A 386 12.27 -34.34 1.46
C LEU A 386 12.56 -33.24 0.44
N GLN A 387 12.67 -31.99 0.92
CA GLN A 387 13.16 -30.88 0.14
C GLN A 387 14.67 -30.75 0.36
N ILE A 388 15.42 -30.85 -0.70
CA ILE A 388 16.90 -30.81 -0.70
C ILE A 388 17.32 -29.49 -1.34
N ILE A 389 18.08 -28.67 -0.60
CA ILE A 389 18.69 -27.44 -1.05
C ILE A 389 20.19 -27.60 -0.97
N ALA A 390 20.88 -27.65 -2.11
CA ALA A 390 22.33 -27.85 -2.18
C ALA A 390 23.05 -26.54 -2.54
N THR A 391 24.27 -26.41 -2.03
CA THR A 391 25.20 -25.31 -2.31
C THR A 391 26.48 -25.87 -2.94
N ASN A 392 26.96 -25.23 -4.01
CA ASN A 392 28.22 -25.65 -4.66
C ASN A 392 29.45 -24.97 -4.05
N GLN A 393 30.63 -25.26 -4.59
CA GLN A 393 31.92 -24.77 -4.09
C GLN A 393 32.05 -23.26 -4.08
N ILE A 394 31.39 -22.54 -5.01
CA ILE A 394 31.44 -21.09 -5.11
C ILE A 394 30.23 -20.40 -4.40
N GLY A 395 29.39 -21.19 -3.70
CA GLY A 395 28.25 -20.64 -2.94
C GLY A 395 26.97 -20.46 -3.72
N SER A 396 26.86 -20.93 -4.99
CA SER A 396 25.56 -20.95 -5.68
C SER A 396 24.61 -21.91 -5.00
N ILE A 397 23.39 -21.48 -4.76
CA ILE A 397 22.35 -22.30 -4.12
C ILE A 397 21.42 -22.84 -5.20
N ALA A 398 21.17 -24.14 -5.21
CA ALA A 398 20.26 -24.79 -6.15
C ALA A 398 18.80 -24.43 -5.84
N MET A 399 17.97 -24.41 -6.89
CA MET A 399 16.52 -24.50 -6.70
C MET A 399 16.18 -25.75 -5.86
N PRO A 400 15.15 -25.69 -4.99
CA PRO A 400 14.75 -26.83 -4.19
C PRO A 400 14.47 -28.06 -5.05
N PHE A 401 15.01 -29.21 -4.67
CA PHE A 401 14.72 -30.52 -5.26
C PHE A 401 13.85 -31.31 -4.29
N HIS A 402 12.73 -31.84 -4.76
CA HIS A 402 11.81 -32.61 -3.93
C HIS A 402 11.96 -34.11 -4.23
N TRP A 403 12.28 -34.86 -3.21
CA TRP A 403 12.42 -36.31 -3.27
C TRP A 403 11.45 -36.98 -2.30
N SER A 404 10.88 -38.11 -2.70
CA SER A 404 10.03 -38.93 -1.86
C SER A 404 10.10 -40.38 -2.28
N ASN A 405 10.08 -41.29 -1.30
CA ASN A 405 9.84 -42.70 -1.51
C ASN A 405 8.36 -43.06 -1.46
N TYR A 406 7.48 -42.07 -1.30
CA TYR A 406 6.03 -42.23 -1.27
C TYR A 406 5.54 -42.86 -2.59
N SER A 407 4.90 -44.04 -2.50
CA SER A 407 4.41 -44.76 -3.68
C SER A 407 3.25 -43.98 -4.32
N THR A 408 3.57 -43.20 -5.32
CA THR A 408 2.68 -42.18 -5.90
C THR A 408 2.04 -42.59 -7.23
N SER A 409 1.87 -43.88 -7.49
CA SER A 409 1.20 -44.36 -8.72
C SER A 409 -0.24 -43.87 -8.87
N LYS A 410 -0.91 -43.52 -7.77
CA LYS A 410 -2.27 -42.94 -7.77
C LYS A 410 -2.33 -41.42 -7.74
N THR A 411 -1.30 -40.73 -7.26
CA THR A 411 -1.40 -39.32 -6.86
C THR A 411 -1.48 -38.30 -7.99
N ILE A 412 -0.92 -38.54 -9.17
CA ILE A 412 -1.05 -37.58 -10.30
C ILE A 412 -2.51 -37.45 -10.79
N LEU A 413 -3.30 -38.53 -10.70
CA LEU A 413 -4.69 -38.54 -11.15
C LEU A 413 -5.63 -37.91 -10.11
N ASP A 414 -5.25 -37.92 -8.85
CA ASP A 414 -6.06 -37.46 -7.70
C ASP A 414 -5.73 -36.03 -7.21
N VAL A 415 -4.72 -35.41 -7.79
CA VAL A 415 -4.32 -34.04 -7.41
C VAL A 415 -5.19 -33.00 -8.09
N ASN A 416 -5.68 -32.00 -7.34
CA ASN A 416 -6.50 -30.93 -7.87
C ASN A 416 -5.70 -29.63 -7.92
N PRO A 417 -5.29 -29.19 -9.12
CA PRO A 417 -4.58 -27.93 -9.25
C PRO A 417 -5.53 -26.73 -9.08
N LYS A 418 -5.05 -25.72 -8.36
CA LYS A 418 -5.60 -24.37 -8.31
C LYS A 418 -4.60 -23.46 -8.99
N LEU A 419 -5.07 -22.65 -9.93
CA LEU A 419 -4.25 -21.67 -10.64
C LEU A 419 -4.42 -20.30 -10.00
N ASP A 420 -3.31 -19.63 -9.74
CA ASP A 420 -3.27 -18.23 -9.37
C ASP A 420 -2.30 -17.47 -10.26
N ILE A 421 -2.57 -16.18 -10.49
CA ILE A 421 -1.68 -15.29 -11.22
C ILE A 421 -1.17 -14.23 -10.26
N VAL A 422 0.12 -14.26 -10.05
CA VAL A 422 0.79 -13.39 -9.09
C VAL A 422 1.52 -12.28 -9.83
N HIS A 423 1.05 -11.06 -9.70
CA HIS A 423 1.75 -9.89 -10.19
C HIS A 423 2.92 -9.52 -9.29
N LYS A 424 4.07 -9.26 -9.92
CA LYS A 424 5.27 -8.73 -9.28
C LYS A 424 5.76 -7.48 -10.04
N GLU A 425 6.70 -6.76 -9.47
CA GLU A 425 7.21 -5.54 -10.12
C GLU A 425 7.89 -5.81 -11.47
N GLY A 426 8.56 -6.95 -11.62
CA GLY A 426 9.22 -7.34 -12.87
C GLY A 426 8.30 -8.03 -13.89
N GLY A 427 7.09 -8.45 -13.50
CA GLY A 427 6.22 -9.22 -14.40
C GLY A 427 5.12 -10.00 -13.65
N ILE A 428 4.71 -11.10 -14.25
CA ILE A 428 3.71 -12.02 -13.67
C ILE A 428 4.31 -13.41 -13.51
N PHE A 429 3.79 -14.15 -12.53
CA PHE A 429 4.00 -15.58 -12.38
C PHE A 429 2.66 -16.30 -12.43
N PHE A 430 2.65 -17.49 -12.98
CA PHE A 430 1.59 -18.46 -12.76
C PHE A 430 2.00 -19.35 -11.59
N GLN A 431 1.22 -19.32 -10.53
CA GLN A 431 1.36 -20.21 -9.39
C GLN A 431 0.31 -21.30 -9.48
N ILE A 432 0.75 -22.55 -9.31
CA ILE A 432 -0.10 -23.72 -9.34
C ILE A 432 0.01 -24.37 -7.98
N ASP A 433 -1.05 -24.27 -7.19
CA ASP A 433 -1.16 -24.89 -5.89
C ASP A 433 -1.90 -26.24 -6.04
N MET A 434 -1.29 -27.31 -5.58
CA MET A 434 -1.90 -28.63 -5.53
C MET A 434 -2.43 -28.89 -4.13
N ASP A 435 -3.52 -29.63 -4.02
CA ASP A 435 -4.07 -30.03 -2.73
C ASP A 435 -3.15 -31.00 -1.96
N GLN A 436 -2.20 -31.64 -2.64
CA GLN A 436 -1.16 -32.51 -2.07
C GLN A 436 0.09 -32.53 -2.94
N TYR A 437 1.15 -33.21 -2.48
CA TYR A 437 2.39 -33.38 -3.24
C TYR A 437 2.13 -33.97 -4.62
N ALA A 438 2.64 -33.34 -5.63
CA ALA A 438 2.56 -33.78 -7.02
C ALA A 438 3.97 -34.08 -7.55
N PRO A 439 4.41 -35.36 -7.53
CA PRO A 439 5.67 -35.74 -8.13
C PRO A 439 5.57 -35.70 -9.65
N GLY A 440 6.61 -35.25 -10.31
CA GLY A 440 6.71 -35.23 -11.77
C GLY A 440 6.95 -33.83 -12.34
N GLU A 441 6.78 -33.72 -13.66
CA GLU A 441 6.92 -32.45 -14.37
C GLU A 441 5.56 -31.80 -14.57
N ALA A 442 5.50 -30.52 -14.32
CA ALA A 442 4.34 -29.71 -14.66
C ALA A 442 4.67 -28.79 -15.84
N LYS A 443 3.69 -28.60 -16.72
CA LYS A 443 3.77 -27.67 -17.87
C LYS A 443 2.53 -26.78 -17.87
N LEU A 444 2.74 -25.52 -18.20
CA LEU A 444 1.70 -24.52 -18.39
C LEU A 444 1.55 -24.24 -19.88
N LYS A 445 0.32 -24.25 -20.37
CA LYS A 445 0.01 -23.90 -21.75
C LYS A 445 -1.02 -22.78 -21.78
N LEU A 446 -0.65 -21.68 -22.37
CA LEU A 446 -1.55 -20.56 -22.64
C LEU A 446 -2.11 -20.70 -24.05
N SER A 447 -3.42 -20.62 -24.19
CA SER A 447 -4.08 -20.83 -25.47
C SER A 447 -5.27 -19.91 -25.69
N ASN A 448 -5.57 -19.69 -26.95
CA ASN A 448 -6.84 -19.24 -27.47
C ASN A 448 -7.32 -20.27 -28.51
N ASP A 449 -8.38 -19.95 -29.26
CA ASP A 449 -8.99 -20.92 -30.19
C ASP A 449 -8.01 -21.39 -31.32
N ASN A 450 -6.94 -20.68 -31.58
CA ASN A 450 -6.06 -20.91 -32.74
C ASN A 450 -4.58 -21.08 -32.42
N ILE A 451 -4.08 -20.53 -31.30
CA ILE A 451 -2.65 -20.47 -30.96
C ILE A 451 -2.47 -20.97 -29.53
N PHE A 452 -1.39 -21.70 -29.32
CA PHE A 452 -0.97 -22.07 -27.96
C PHE A 452 0.55 -21.81 -27.77
N GLN A 453 0.93 -21.52 -26.53
CA GLN A 453 2.32 -21.38 -26.11
C GLN A 453 2.53 -22.11 -24.78
N SER A 454 3.56 -22.96 -24.72
CA SER A 454 3.87 -23.75 -23.54
C SER A 454 5.02 -23.17 -22.76
N TYR A 455 4.92 -23.26 -21.43
CA TYR A 455 5.93 -22.78 -20.49
C TYR A 455 6.24 -23.89 -19.48
N THR A 456 7.50 -23.96 -19.08
CA THR A 456 7.92 -24.80 -17.97
C THR A 456 7.58 -24.11 -16.65
N VAL A 457 7.26 -24.90 -15.64
CA VAL A 457 7.08 -24.46 -14.27
C VAL A 457 8.01 -25.24 -13.36
N SER A 458 8.55 -24.58 -12.33
CA SER A 458 9.47 -25.17 -11.36
C SER A 458 8.73 -25.45 -10.05
N GLN A 459 8.95 -26.62 -9.47
CA GLN A 459 8.40 -26.96 -8.17
C GLN A 459 9.21 -26.26 -7.07
N ILE A 460 8.61 -25.28 -6.42
CA ILE A 460 9.24 -24.46 -5.36
C ILE A 460 8.94 -24.99 -3.94
N GLN A 461 7.83 -25.71 -3.81
CA GLN A 461 7.43 -26.46 -2.61
C GLN A 461 6.82 -27.80 -3.05
N PRO A 462 6.66 -28.77 -2.16
CA PRO A 462 6.14 -30.09 -2.52
C PRO A 462 4.82 -30.07 -3.31
N ASN A 463 3.97 -29.10 -3.02
CA ASN A 463 2.65 -28.94 -3.65
C ASN A 463 2.49 -27.62 -4.43
N VAL A 464 3.58 -26.84 -4.63
CA VAL A 464 3.53 -25.54 -5.31
C VAL A 464 4.50 -25.48 -6.47
N PHE A 465 3.96 -25.18 -7.66
CA PHE A 465 4.74 -24.93 -8.86
C PHE A 465 4.63 -23.46 -9.25
N LEU A 466 5.71 -22.91 -9.78
CA LEU A 466 5.78 -21.52 -10.23
C LEU A 466 6.40 -21.44 -11.63
N SER A 467 5.80 -20.64 -12.51
CA SER A 467 6.41 -20.33 -13.81
C SER A 467 7.63 -19.44 -13.65
N ASP A 468 8.41 -19.28 -14.70
CA ASP A 468 9.30 -18.13 -14.84
C ASP A 468 8.49 -16.83 -14.77
N MET A 469 9.18 -15.72 -14.44
CA MET A 469 8.59 -14.39 -14.56
C MET A 469 8.34 -14.06 -16.05
N LEU A 470 7.12 -13.68 -16.38
CA LEU A 470 6.65 -13.45 -17.73
C LEU A 470 6.13 -12.00 -17.86
N PRO A 471 6.26 -11.35 -19.03
CA PRO A 471 5.67 -10.04 -19.24
C PRO A 471 4.14 -10.13 -19.28
N PRO A 472 3.38 -9.17 -18.69
CA PRO A 472 1.92 -9.21 -18.66
C PRO A 472 1.26 -9.33 -20.05
N LYS A 473 1.89 -8.80 -21.11
CA LYS A 473 1.41 -8.90 -22.51
C LYS A 473 1.23 -10.32 -23.01
N ILE A 474 1.87 -11.31 -22.39
CA ILE A 474 1.71 -12.70 -22.78
C ILE A 474 0.26 -13.19 -22.61
N LEU A 475 -0.52 -12.50 -21.76
CA LEU A 475 -1.92 -12.79 -21.52
C LEU A 475 -2.87 -12.15 -22.55
N GLU A 476 -2.33 -11.38 -23.51
CA GLU A 476 -3.13 -10.76 -24.55
C GLU A 476 -3.82 -11.84 -25.41
N ASN A 477 -5.14 -11.77 -25.48
CA ASN A 477 -6.00 -12.74 -26.17
C ASN A 477 -5.99 -14.18 -25.60
N VAL A 478 -5.42 -14.42 -24.43
CA VAL A 478 -5.50 -15.72 -23.76
C VAL A 478 -6.94 -15.97 -23.30
N LYS A 479 -7.48 -17.15 -23.59
CA LYS A 479 -8.79 -17.61 -23.13
C LYS A 479 -8.70 -18.77 -22.16
N TYR A 480 -7.67 -19.61 -22.31
CA TYR A 480 -7.49 -20.83 -21.54
C TYR A 480 -6.07 -20.93 -21.02
N VAL A 481 -5.97 -21.42 -19.81
CA VAL A 481 -4.73 -21.86 -19.18
C VAL A 481 -4.86 -23.35 -18.89
N ASP A 482 -4.07 -24.17 -19.58
CA ASP A 482 -4.05 -25.61 -19.39
C ASP A 482 -2.82 -25.97 -18.56
N ILE A 483 -3.01 -26.75 -17.50
CA ILE A 483 -1.96 -27.31 -16.66
C ILE A 483 -1.86 -28.79 -16.97
N SER A 484 -0.68 -29.23 -17.43
CA SER A 484 -0.38 -30.62 -17.68
C SER A 484 0.63 -31.14 -16.65
N LEU A 485 0.25 -32.18 -15.92
CA LEU A 485 1.13 -32.91 -15.00
C LEU A 485 1.51 -34.21 -15.68
N GLN A 486 2.83 -34.56 -15.67
CA GLN A 486 3.34 -35.77 -16.27
C GLN A 486 4.29 -36.49 -15.34
N LYS A 487 4.11 -37.84 -15.18
CA LYS A 487 5.04 -38.73 -14.49
C LYS A 487 5.13 -40.05 -15.24
N GLY A 488 6.23 -40.30 -15.94
CA GLY A 488 6.33 -41.44 -16.85
C GLY A 488 5.24 -41.40 -17.90
N ASP A 489 4.49 -42.47 -18.03
CA ASP A 489 3.37 -42.60 -18.99
C ASP A 489 2.04 -42.00 -18.48
N LEU A 490 1.98 -41.62 -17.22
CA LEU A 490 0.79 -41.01 -16.63
C LEU A 490 0.78 -39.51 -16.90
N SER A 491 -0.35 -39.00 -17.38
CA SER A 491 -0.55 -37.56 -17.56
C SER A 491 -1.96 -37.15 -17.14
N ARG A 492 -2.05 -35.92 -16.62
CA ARG A 492 -3.32 -35.25 -16.33
C ARG A 492 -3.30 -33.84 -16.86
N GLU A 493 -4.35 -33.42 -17.53
CA GLU A 493 -4.53 -32.06 -18.01
C GLU A 493 -5.75 -31.42 -17.32
N THR A 494 -5.61 -30.19 -16.86
CA THR A 494 -6.69 -29.40 -16.24
C THR A 494 -6.76 -28.05 -16.93
N ARG A 495 -7.94 -27.68 -17.41
CA ARG A 495 -8.19 -26.41 -18.11
C ARG A 495 -8.86 -25.39 -17.21
N PHE A 496 -8.32 -24.19 -17.22
CA PHE A 496 -8.87 -23.00 -16.56
C PHE A 496 -9.32 -22.00 -17.62
N ASN A 497 -10.55 -21.49 -17.48
CA ASN A 497 -11.02 -20.36 -18.26
C ASN A 497 -10.51 -19.08 -17.63
N PHE A 498 -9.66 -18.34 -18.33
CA PHE A 498 -9.04 -17.13 -17.84
C PHE A 498 -9.01 -16.08 -18.96
N MET A 499 -9.72 -14.97 -18.78
CA MET A 499 -9.82 -13.89 -19.76
C MET A 499 -9.43 -12.56 -19.10
N PRO A 500 -8.14 -12.28 -18.92
CA PRO A 500 -7.68 -10.99 -18.43
C PRO A 500 -7.76 -9.95 -19.55
N GLY A 501 -7.92 -8.68 -19.18
CA GLY A 501 -7.66 -7.56 -20.07
C GLY A 501 -6.26 -7.00 -19.82
N ILE A 502 -5.57 -6.58 -20.86
CA ILE A 502 -4.30 -5.88 -20.71
C ILE A 502 -4.56 -4.37 -20.79
N ALA A 503 -4.38 -3.70 -19.64
CA ALA A 503 -4.40 -2.24 -19.59
C ALA A 503 -3.03 -1.70 -20.03
N GLU A 504 -3.04 -0.85 -21.05
CA GLU A 504 -1.85 -0.17 -21.58
C GLU A 504 -1.78 1.28 -21.09
N PRO A 505 -0.58 1.83 -20.85
CA PRO A 505 -0.43 3.19 -20.34
C PRO A 505 -1.06 4.27 -21.21
N ASN A 506 -1.11 4.07 -22.51
CA ASN A 506 -1.53 5.08 -23.49
C ASN A 506 -2.89 4.79 -24.14
N MET A 507 -3.59 3.76 -23.67
CA MET A 507 -4.83 3.30 -24.30
C MET A 507 -5.98 3.23 -23.28
N LYS A 508 -7.20 3.35 -23.81
CA LYS A 508 -8.42 3.01 -23.09
C LYS A 508 -8.64 1.50 -23.23
N THR A 509 -8.82 0.82 -22.10
CA THR A 509 -9.16 -0.61 -22.08
C THR A 509 -10.42 -0.83 -21.25
N VAL A 510 -11.28 -1.76 -21.67
CA VAL A 510 -12.45 -2.19 -20.93
C VAL A 510 -12.32 -3.68 -20.59
N ILE A 511 -12.33 -3.98 -19.31
CA ILE A 511 -12.26 -5.33 -18.76
C ILE A 511 -13.61 -5.67 -18.14
N ILE A 512 -14.17 -6.83 -18.45
CA ILE A 512 -15.51 -7.22 -18.04
C ILE A 512 -15.43 -8.55 -17.31
N SER A 513 -16.16 -8.69 -16.20
CA SER A 513 -16.32 -9.95 -15.47
C SER A 513 -16.96 -11.04 -16.33
N LYS A 514 -16.71 -12.31 -16.00
CA LYS A 514 -17.25 -13.46 -16.71
C LYS A 514 -18.79 -13.44 -16.80
N ASP A 515 -19.46 -12.96 -15.76
CA ASP A 515 -20.92 -12.82 -15.71
C ASP A 515 -21.45 -11.52 -16.34
N LYS A 516 -20.56 -10.67 -16.89
CA LYS A 516 -20.85 -9.39 -17.55
C LYS A 516 -21.50 -8.33 -16.66
N ASN A 517 -21.50 -8.51 -15.35
CA ASN A 517 -22.14 -7.59 -14.39
C ASN A 517 -21.17 -6.60 -13.73
N CYS A 518 -19.87 -6.82 -13.84
CA CYS A 518 -18.87 -5.89 -13.35
C CYS A 518 -17.89 -5.53 -14.48
N SER A 519 -17.47 -4.28 -14.55
CA SER A 519 -16.54 -3.79 -15.58
C SER A 519 -15.58 -2.76 -15.02
N ILE A 520 -14.34 -2.79 -15.49
CA ILE A 520 -13.30 -1.80 -15.25
C ILE A 520 -13.00 -1.12 -16.58
N GLN A 521 -13.02 0.19 -16.61
CA GLN A 521 -12.56 0.98 -17.75
C GLN A 521 -11.33 1.80 -17.33
N THR A 522 -10.17 1.45 -17.88
CA THR A 522 -8.96 2.27 -17.75
C THR A 522 -8.93 3.34 -18.84
N LEU A 523 -8.33 4.47 -18.52
CA LEU A 523 -8.05 5.57 -19.45
C LEU A 523 -6.55 5.66 -19.71
N PRO A 524 -6.09 6.43 -20.71
CA PRO A 524 -4.68 6.74 -20.84
C PRO A 524 -4.08 7.26 -19.53
N ASN A 525 -2.92 6.74 -19.17
CA ASN A 525 -2.24 7.01 -17.90
C ASN A 525 -2.88 6.43 -16.62
N THR A 526 -3.81 5.48 -16.70
CA THR A 526 -4.30 4.76 -15.50
C THR A 526 -3.20 3.85 -14.91
N VAL A 527 -2.38 3.22 -15.74
CA VAL A 527 -1.28 2.33 -15.33
C VAL A 527 0.08 2.91 -15.72
N TYR A 528 1.14 2.51 -15.02
CA TYR A 528 2.52 2.91 -15.36
C TYR A 528 3.12 2.06 -16.48
N SER A 529 2.78 0.78 -16.53
CA SER A 529 3.25 -0.20 -17.53
C SER A 529 2.10 -1.15 -17.89
N PRO A 530 2.20 -1.94 -18.97
CA PRO A 530 1.21 -2.95 -19.31
C PRO A 530 0.86 -3.81 -18.10
N THR A 531 -0.42 -3.88 -17.76
CA THR A 531 -0.92 -4.55 -16.56
C THR A 531 -2.08 -5.47 -16.92
N ALA A 532 -1.95 -6.75 -16.57
CA ALA A 532 -3.05 -7.68 -16.70
C ALA A 532 -4.07 -7.43 -15.57
N ILE A 533 -5.31 -7.21 -15.92
CA ILE A 533 -6.41 -6.93 -15.01
C ILE A 533 -7.52 -7.95 -15.25
N TRP A 534 -8.08 -8.49 -14.17
CA TRP A 534 -9.26 -9.37 -14.25
C TRP A 534 -10.18 -9.16 -13.06
N ILE A 535 -11.38 -9.70 -13.16
CA ILE A 535 -12.45 -9.52 -12.18
C ILE A 535 -12.93 -10.91 -11.77
N GLU A 536 -12.78 -11.22 -10.50
CA GLU A 536 -13.22 -12.48 -9.89
C GLU A 536 -14.50 -12.29 -9.10
N LYS A 537 -15.47 -13.18 -9.27
CA LYS A 537 -16.65 -13.23 -8.43
C LYS A 537 -16.32 -13.98 -7.15
N VAL A 538 -16.57 -13.38 -5.99
CA VAL A 538 -16.27 -13.95 -4.68
C VAL A 538 -17.57 -14.50 -4.06
N ASN A 539 -17.50 -15.72 -3.53
CA ASN A 539 -18.66 -16.36 -2.89
C ASN A 539 -18.78 -16.02 -1.40
N GLU A 540 -17.63 -15.85 -0.72
CA GLU A 540 -17.55 -15.47 0.69
C GLU A 540 -17.10 -14.02 0.81
N HIS A 541 -17.77 -13.23 1.60
CA HIS A 541 -17.46 -11.81 1.81
C HIS A 541 -17.82 -11.35 3.22
N ALA A 542 -17.20 -10.24 3.65
CA ALA A 542 -17.49 -9.64 4.93
C ALA A 542 -18.98 -9.23 5.03
N PRO A 543 -19.65 -9.52 6.16
CA PRO A 543 -21.03 -9.15 6.37
C PRO A 543 -21.22 -7.63 6.45
N ILE A 544 -22.39 -7.16 6.06
CA ILE A 544 -22.80 -5.77 6.20
C ILE A 544 -23.75 -5.66 7.37
N LYS A 545 -23.49 -4.70 8.25
CA LYS A 545 -24.44 -4.33 9.31
C LYS A 545 -25.44 -3.32 8.75
N ASN A 546 -26.73 -3.62 8.86
CA ASN A 546 -27.82 -2.71 8.49
C ASN A 546 -27.92 -2.34 7.00
N GLY A 547 -27.49 -3.22 6.10
CA GLY A 547 -27.59 -3.06 4.66
C GLY A 547 -27.64 -4.42 3.96
N TYR A 548 -27.84 -4.41 2.65
CA TYR A 548 -27.91 -5.63 1.81
C TYR A 548 -27.02 -5.47 0.58
N HIS A 549 -26.35 -6.56 0.21
CA HIS A 549 -25.72 -6.65 -1.11
C HIS A 549 -26.79 -6.77 -2.20
N LEU A 550 -26.79 -5.84 -3.13
CA LEU A 550 -27.67 -5.86 -4.30
C LEU A 550 -26.99 -6.42 -5.56
N SER A 551 -25.71 -6.69 -5.48
CA SER A 551 -24.92 -7.38 -6.51
C SER A 551 -24.05 -8.45 -5.87
N ALA A 552 -23.44 -9.30 -6.70
CA ALA A 552 -22.32 -10.13 -6.23
C ALA A 552 -21.16 -9.24 -5.74
N VAL A 553 -20.27 -9.82 -4.93
CA VAL A 553 -19.00 -9.21 -4.60
C VAL A 553 -17.98 -9.59 -5.68
N TYR A 554 -17.25 -8.61 -6.18
CA TYR A 554 -16.21 -8.78 -7.18
C TYR A 554 -14.87 -8.38 -6.60
N GLN A 555 -13.91 -9.30 -6.59
CA GLN A 555 -12.50 -8.98 -6.30
C GLN A 555 -11.85 -8.49 -7.58
N LEU A 556 -11.36 -7.26 -7.55
CA LEU A 556 -10.61 -6.67 -8.65
C LEU A 556 -9.13 -7.01 -8.50
N GLN A 557 -8.53 -7.55 -9.54
CA GLN A 557 -7.15 -8.00 -9.55
C GLN A 557 -6.30 -7.25 -10.59
N PRO A 558 -5.02 -7.06 -10.34
CA PRO A 558 -4.24 -7.46 -9.15
C PRO A 558 -4.36 -6.43 -8.00
N PHE A 559 -4.83 -6.87 -6.84
CA PHE A 559 -5.17 -5.98 -5.72
C PHE A 559 -3.96 -5.21 -5.14
N ASP A 560 -2.74 -5.69 -5.37
CA ASP A 560 -1.48 -5.17 -4.85
C ASP A 560 -0.65 -4.36 -5.86
N ARG A 561 -1.26 -3.94 -6.98
CA ARG A 561 -0.61 -3.13 -8.01
C ARG A 561 -0.85 -1.63 -7.81
N VAL A 562 0.20 -0.83 -7.98
CA VAL A 562 0.10 0.63 -7.94
C VAL A 562 -0.47 1.16 -9.25
N LEU A 563 -1.54 1.94 -9.18
CA LEU A 563 -2.10 2.69 -10.29
C LEU A 563 -1.54 4.12 -10.32
N LYS A 564 -1.46 4.69 -11.52
CA LYS A 564 -1.03 6.07 -11.75
C LYS A 564 -2.18 7.06 -11.58
N ASN A 565 -3.36 6.67 -12.05
CA ASN A 565 -4.60 7.43 -11.93
C ASN A 565 -5.79 6.50 -11.69
N GLU A 566 -6.93 7.08 -11.39
CA GLU A 566 -8.20 6.39 -11.21
C GLU A 566 -8.65 5.66 -12.48
N TYR A 567 -9.45 4.62 -12.29
CA TYR A 567 -10.22 3.94 -13.32
C TYR A 567 -11.73 4.08 -13.01
N LEU A 568 -12.56 3.92 -14.03
CA LEU A 568 -14.01 3.88 -13.88
C LEU A 568 -14.46 2.44 -13.64
N LEU A 569 -15.08 2.20 -12.50
CA LEU A 569 -15.78 0.95 -12.16
C LEU A 569 -17.23 1.06 -12.58
N GLY A 570 -17.79 0.02 -13.15
CA GLY A 570 -19.20 -0.13 -13.45
C GLY A 570 -19.75 -1.45 -12.92
N ILE A 571 -20.84 -1.42 -12.15
CA ILE A 571 -21.52 -2.64 -11.65
C ILE A 571 -22.99 -2.58 -12.04
N ARG A 572 -23.49 -3.65 -12.70
CA ARG A 572 -24.88 -3.79 -13.07
C ARG A 572 -25.73 -4.28 -11.91
N TYR A 573 -26.93 -3.75 -11.81
CA TYR A 573 -27.94 -4.21 -10.87
C TYR A 573 -29.19 -4.75 -11.59
N ASN A 574 -30.04 -5.47 -10.88
CA ASN A 574 -31.27 -6.00 -11.43
C ASN A 574 -32.23 -4.84 -11.78
N HIS A 575 -32.80 -4.84 -12.99
CA HIS A 575 -33.73 -3.80 -13.48
C HIS A 575 -34.93 -3.56 -12.56
N ARG A 576 -35.36 -4.55 -11.76
CA ARG A 576 -36.42 -4.42 -10.75
C ARG A 576 -36.06 -3.44 -9.64
N LEU A 577 -34.77 -3.07 -9.53
CA LEU A 577 -34.25 -2.08 -8.57
C LEU A 577 -34.09 -0.69 -9.20
N SER A 578 -34.47 -0.50 -10.47
CA SER A 578 -34.49 0.80 -11.13
C SER A 578 -35.40 1.78 -10.37
N GLY A 579 -34.90 2.99 -10.15
CA GLY A 579 -35.59 4.01 -9.33
C GLY A 579 -35.37 3.90 -7.81
N HIS A 580 -34.65 2.90 -7.31
CA HIS A 580 -34.22 2.87 -5.90
C HIS A 580 -33.09 3.86 -5.65
N THR A 581 -33.33 4.83 -4.77
CA THR A 581 -32.39 5.95 -4.50
C THR A 581 -31.34 5.65 -3.46
N LYS A 582 -31.45 4.53 -2.72
CA LYS A 582 -30.59 4.21 -1.57
C LYS A 582 -29.56 3.09 -1.89
N MET A 583 -28.98 3.11 -3.07
CA MET A 583 -27.97 2.14 -3.47
C MET A 583 -26.70 2.85 -3.97
N GLY A 584 -25.55 2.29 -3.67
CA GLY A 584 -24.25 2.81 -4.08
C GLY A 584 -23.21 1.70 -4.26
N ILE A 585 -22.11 2.05 -4.91
CA ILE A 585 -20.93 1.21 -4.96
C ILE A 585 -20.14 1.35 -3.66
N TYR A 586 -19.68 0.24 -3.14
CA TYR A 586 -18.81 0.18 -1.96
C TYR A 586 -17.60 -0.69 -2.26
N TYR A 587 -16.45 -0.33 -1.69
CA TYR A 587 -15.27 -1.19 -1.64
C TYR A 587 -15.00 -1.64 -0.22
N TYR A 588 -14.44 -2.83 -0.08
CA TYR A 588 -13.97 -3.34 1.21
C TYR A 588 -12.59 -2.76 1.52
N ASP A 589 -12.47 -2.08 2.64
CA ASP A 589 -11.20 -1.58 3.17
C ASP A 589 -10.67 -2.59 4.20
N GLU A 590 -9.67 -3.36 3.82
CA GLU A 590 -9.07 -4.42 4.65
C GLU A 590 -8.46 -3.86 5.95
N LYS A 591 -8.09 -2.59 5.99
CA LYS A 591 -7.49 -1.96 7.17
C LYS A 591 -8.51 -1.59 8.22
N SER A 592 -9.66 -1.07 7.83
CA SER A 592 -10.77 -0.73 8.72
C SER A 592 -11.74 -1.89 8.90
N GLU A 593 -11.55 -2.98 8.14
CA GLU A 593 -12.42 -4.16 8.07
C GLU A 593 -13.88 -3.77 7.81
N ASN A 594 -14.08 -2.79 6.92
CA ASN A 594 -15.40 -2.24 6.67
C ASN A 594 -15.64 -1.89 5.20
N TRP A 595 -16.92 -1.87 4.80
CA TRP A 595 -17.36 -1.39 3.50
C TRP A 595 -17.36 0.14 3.48
N THR A 596 -16.71 0.72 2.47
CA THR A 596 -16.57 2.18 2.31
C THR A 596 -17.26 2.62 1.03
N TYR A 597 -18.10 3.64 1.13
CA TYR A 597 -18.85 4.20 0.01
C TYR A 597 -17.92 4.84 -1.03
N VAL A 598 -18.25 4.64 -2.30
CA VAL A 598 -17.64 5.28 -3.46
C VAL A 598 -18.62 6.32 -4.03
N ASP A 599 -18.16 7.51 -4.35
CA ASP A 599 -19.01 8.53 -5.02
C ASP A 599 -19.59 7.92 -6.31
N THR A 600 -20.89 7.64 -6.28
CA THR A 600 -21.58 6.79 -7.25
C THR A 600 -22.49 7.61 -8.14
N LYS A 601 -22.43 7.35 -9.45
CA LYS A 601 -23.40 7.84 -10.43
C LYS A 601 -24.28 6.70 -10.91
N ASN A 602 -25.58 6.94 -10.92
CA ASN A 602 -26.55 5.98 -11.41
C ASN A 602 -26.91 6.26 -12.88
N ASN A 603 -26.98 5.22 -13.69
CA ASN A 603 -27.53 5.25 -15.03
C ASN A 603 -28.68 4.24 -15.09
N ASP A 604 -29.89 4.72 -14.81
CA ASP A 604 -31.10 3.89 -14.75
C ASP A 604 -31.46 3.24 -16.08
N ASP A 605 -31.22 3.90 -17.22
CA ASP A 605 -31.48 3.35 -18.55
C ASP A 605 -30.69 2.05 -18.82
N LYS A 606 -29.48 1.95 -18.25
CA LYS A 606 -28.59 0.81 -18.43
C LYS A 606 -28.53 -0.10 -17.21
N ASN A 607 -29.22 0.24 -16.12
CA ASN A 607 -29.16 -0.44 -14.82
C ASN A 607 -27.72 -0.65 -14.34
N ILE A 608 -26.91 0.43 -14.37
CA ILE A 608 -25.50 0.38 -14.00
C ILE A 608 -25.15 1.53 -13.06
N LEU A 609 -24.49 1.18 -11.96
CA LEU A 609 -23.83 2.18 -11.12
C LEU A 609 -22.37 2.31 -11.55
N THR A 610 -21.85 3.55 -11.52
CA THR A 610 -20.45 3.81 -11.85
C THR A 610 -19.79 4.67 -10.77
N GLY A 611 -18.50 4.44 -10.53
CA GLY A 611 -17.69 5.21 -9.59
C GLY A 611 -16.22 5.11 -9.93
N ASN A 612 -15.41 6.06 -9.47
CA ASN A 612 -13.97 6.07 -9.69
C ASN A 612 -13.22 5.49 -8.50
N LEU A 613 -12.21 4.66 -8.77
CA LEU A 613 -11.29 4.10 -7.79
C LEU A 613 -9.85 4.22 -8.28
N ASP A 614 -8.91 4.37 -7.35
CA ASP A 614 -7.47 4.50 -7.60
C ASP A 614 -6.65 3.31 -7.09
N GLN A 615 -7.34 2.29 -6.59
CA GLN A 615 -6.79 0.99 -6.18
C GLN A 615 -7.79 -0.12 -6.49
N PHE A 616 -7.28 -1.35 -6.63
CA PHE A 616 -8.13 -2.53 -6.76
C PHE A 616 -8.54 -3.04 -5.38
N HIS A 617 -9.82 -3.35 -5.24
CA HIS A 617 -10.46 -3.80 -4.00
C HIS A 617 -11.51 -4.88 -4.31
N ALA A 618 -12.04 -5.50 -3.27
CA ALA A 618 -13.33 -6.15 -3.36
C ALA A 618 -14.43 -5.08 -3.42
N VAL A 619 -15.36 -5.19 -4.37
CA VAL A 619 -16.40 -4.18 -4.63
C VAL A 619 -17.78 -4.83 -4.79
N THR A 620 -18.82 -4.08 -4.44
CA THR A 620 -20.21 -4.53 -4.55
C THR A 620 -21.16 -3.33 -4.57
N ILE A 621 -22.42 -3.58 -4.92
CA ILE A 621 -23.51 -2.61 -4.67
C ILE A 621 -24.14 -2.94 -3.32
N ILE A 622 -24.27 -1.93 -2.47
CA ILE A 622 -24.97 -2.02 -1.19
C ILE A 622 -26.19 -1.12 -1.22
N GLN A 623 -27.31 -1.61 -0.70
CA GLN A 623 -28.45 -0.79 -0.35
C GLN A 623 -28.28 -0.33 1.10
N ASP A 624 -28.23 0.98 1.28
CA ASP A 624 -28.24 1.62 2.58
C ASP A 624 -29.67 1.90 3.04
N LEU A 625 -30.08 1.27 4.12
CA LEU A 625 -31.42 1.43 4.69
C LEU A 625 -31.43 2.31 5.95
N VAL A 626 -30.27 2.79 6.37
CA VAL A 626 -30.14 3.56 7.61
C VAL A 626 -30.06 5.05 7.27
N PRO A 627 -31.08 5.84 7.58
CA PRO A 627 -30.99 7.26 7.38
C PRO A 627 -29.98 7.91 8.34
N PRO A 628 -29.37 9.05 7.95
CA PRO A 628 -28.53 9.83 8.84
C PRO A 628 -29.27 10.20 10.13
N LYS A 629 -28.58 10.18 11.27
CA LYS A 629 -29.15 10.49 12.59
C LYS A 629 -28.42 11.65 13.24
N ILE A 630 -29.17 12.52 13.89
CA ILE A 630 -28.63 13.48 14.87
C ILE A 630 -28.53 12.76 16.19
N LEU A 631 -27.30 12.59 16.69
CA LEU A 631 -27.03 11.89 17.94
C LEU A 631 -27.14 12.80 19.16
N LYS A 632 -26.61 14.02 19.04
CA LYS A 632 -26.53 15.00 20.13
C LYS A 632 -26.48 16.41 19.56
N THR A 633 -27.05 17.35 20.30
CA THR A 633 -26.95 18.76 19.98
C THR A 633 -26.50 19.59 21.18
N TYR A 634 -25.83 20.70 20.91
CA TYR A 634 -25.62 21.79 21.87
C TYR A 634 -25.96 23.12 21.16
N PRO A 635 -26.85 23.94 21.71
CA PRO A 635 -27.69 23.69 22.89
C PRO A 635 -28.51 22.40 22.79
N ALA A 636 -28.79 21.74 23.92
CA ALA A 636 -29.56 20.51 23.93
C ALA A 636 -31.05 20.81 23.55
N ASN A 637 -31.67 19.87 22.83
CA ASN A 637 -33.09 19.98 22.48
C ASN A 637 -33.95 20.04 23.77
N GLY A 638 -34.86 20.99 23.85
CA GLY A 638 -35.71 21.25 25.04
C GLY A 638 -34.96 21.90 26.20
N GLY A 639 -33.67 22.21 26.08
CA GLY A 639 -32.90 22.90 27.13
C GLY A 639 -33.15 24.40 27.17
N PHE A 640 -33.06 25.02 28.35
CA PHE A 640 -33.15 26.48 28.55
C PHE A 640 -31.75 27.06 28.76
N TYR A 641 -31.36 28.04 27.95
CA TYR A 641 -30.04 28.66 27.96
C TYR A 641 -30.19 30.18 27.85
N ASP A 642 -29.30 30.94 28.53
CA ASP A 642 -29.19 32.36 28.19
C ASP A 642 -28.50 32.46 26.82
N GLY A 643 -29.15 33.15 25.87
CA GLY A 643 -28.62 33.29 24.52
C GLY A 643 -27.21 33.89 24.47
N LYS A 644 -26.84 34.75 25.44
CA LYS A 644 -25.50 35.33 25.54
C LYS A 644 -24.43 34.28 25.85
N ASP A 645 -24.79 33.19 26.54
CA ASP A 645 -23.88 32.07 26.89
C ASP A 645 -23.77 31.07 25.77
N VAL A 646 -24.71 31.03 24.83
CA VAL A 646 -24.67 30.14 23.67
C VAL A 646 -23.76 30.74 22.60
N LYS A 647 -22.50 30.47 22.69
CA LYS A 647 -21.46 30.95 21.75
C LYS A 647 -21.29 30.06 20.51
N LYS A 648 -21.82 28.84 20.54
CA LYS A 648 -21.72 27.90 19.42
C LYS A 648 -22.91 26.95 19.36
N ILE A 649 -23.14 26.43 18.17
CA ILE A 649 -24.02 25.26 17.92
C ILE A 649 -23.10 24.09 17.60
N ILE A 650 -23.39 22.91 18.18
CA ILE A 650 -22.71 21.66 17.90
C ILE A 650 -23.80 20.63 17.59
N ILE A 651 -23.65 19.88 16.52
CA ILE A 651 -24.55 18.81 16.12
C ILE A 651 -23.72 17.59 15.79
N ASP A 652 -23.82 16.56 16.62
CA ASP A 652 -23.20 15.27 16.37
C ASP A 652 -24.12 14.47 15.45
N VAL A 653 -23.60 14.04 14.30
CA VAL A 653 -24.35 13.36 13.24
C VAL A 653 -23.69 12.04 12.90
N GLU A 654 -24.49 11.05 12.56
CA GLU A 654 -23.97 9.75 12.12
C GLU A 654 -24.82 9.18 11.00
N ASP A 655 -24.11 8.68 10.00
CA ASP A 655 -24.59 7.74 9.01
C ASP A 655 -23.66 6.54 9.05
N SER A 656 -24.19 5.35 9.35
CA SER A 656 -23.40 4.18 9.73
C SER A 656 -22.88 3.40 8.52
N ILE A 657 -23.45 3.59 7.32
CA ILE A 657 -23.10 2.84 6.12
C ILE A 657 -22.47 3.75 5.08
N SER A 658 -23.23 4.72 4.54
CA SER A 658 -22.73 5.61 3.50
C SER A 658 -21.82 6.73 4.05
N GLY A 659 -21.94 7.03 5.35
CA GLY A 659 -21.28 8.18 5.95
C GLY A 659 -21.88 9.50 5.48
N ILE A 660 -21.37 10.59 6.04
CA ILE A 660 -21.76 11.94 5.62
C ILE A 660 -20.62 12.54 4.81
N GLU A 661 -20.87 12.77 3.54
CA GLU A 661 -19.88 13.37 2.65
C GLU A 661 -19.56 14.81 3.08
N PRO A 662 -18.27 15.21 3.19
CA PRO A 662 -17.89 16.55 3.60
C PRO A 662 -18.05 17.57 2.45
N LYS A 663 -19.29 17.75 1.98
CA LYS A 663 -19.68 18.68 0.89
C LYS A 663 -20.81 19.62 1.33
N GLU A 664 -20.92 20.75 0.64
CA GLU A 664 -21.88 21.81 0.92
C GLU A 664 -23.35 21.36 0.89
N LYS A 665 -23.67 20.37 0.07
CA LYS A 665 -25.02 19.84 -0.12
C LYS A 665 -25.44 18.76 0.87
N SER A 666 -24.47 18.19 1.61
CA SER A 666 -24.72 17.04 2.47
C SER A 666 -25.47 17.36 3.77
N PHE A 667 -25.50 18.62 4.16
CA PHE A 667 -26.26 19.11 5.30
C PHE A 667 -26.60 20.58 5.18
N ILE A 668 -27.76 20.96 5.66
CA ILE A 668 -28.24 22.38 5.70
C ILE A 668 -28.66 22.66 7.13
N VAL A 669 -28.00 23.63 7.76
CA VAL A 669 -28.36 24.11 9.09
C VAL A 669 -29.03 25.49 8.93
N LYS A 670 -30.21 25.65 9.53
CA LYS A 670 -30.95 26.92 9.53
C LYS A 670 -31.22 27.38 10.96
N LEU A 671 -31.12 28.68 11.21
CA LEU A 671 -31.53 29.32 12.45
C LEU A 671 -32.57 30.41 12.12
N ASN A 672 -33.78 30.27 12.65
CA ASN A 672 -34.89 31.16 12.34
C ASN A 672 -35.07 31.38 10.83
N GLY A 673 -35.04 30.28 10.04
CA GLY A 673 -35.17 30.31 8.59
C GLY A 673 -33.90 30.70 7.82
N ASN A 674 -32.92 31.32 8.47
CA ASN A 674 -31.66 31.74 7.83
C ASN A 674 -30.63 30.62 7.83
N ARG A 675 -30.02 30.35 6.66
CA ARG A 675 -28.97 29.36 6.51
C ARG A 675 -27.70 29.78 7.25
N LEU A 676 -27.14 28.85 8.05
CA LEU A 676 -25.84 28.99 8.68
C LEU A 676 -24.80 28.24 7.85
N PHE A 677 -23.62 28.86 7.66
CA PHE A 677 -22.50 28.23 6.98
C PHE A 677 -21.60 27.54 8.03
N CYS A 678 -21.98 26.31 8.35
CA CYS A 678 -21.37 25.52 9.43
C CYS A 678 -20.08 24.84 8.99
N ALA A 679 -19.12 24.69 9.89
CA ALA A 679 -18.02 23.76 9.72
C ALA A 679 -18.53 22.32 9.90
N TYR A 680 -17.91 21.36 9.20
CA TYR A 680 -18.07 19.93 9.46
C TYR A 680 -16.70 19.31 9.71
N GLN A 681 -16.59 18.53 10.77
CA GLN A 681 -15.40 17.80 11.16
C GLN A 681 -15.64 16.30 10.89
N PRO A 682 -15.10 15.73 9.79
CA PRO A 682 -15.46 14.38 9.35
C PRO A 682 -15.04 13.27 10.32
N VAL A 683 -13.91 13.43 11.03
CA VAL A 683 -13.40 12.43 11.98
C VAL A 683 -14.26 12.35 13.23
N LYS A 684 -14.77 13.49 13.70
CA LYS A 684 -15.70 13.57 14.84
C LYS A 684 -17.15 13.38 14.45
N LYS A 685 -17.47 13.43 13.15
CA LYS A 685 -18.83 13.43 12.63
C LYS A 685 -19.66 14.57 13.23
N GLN A 686 -19.07 15.77 13.28
CA GLN A 686 -19.63 16.91 14.02
C GLN A 686 -19.78 18.15 13.14
N ILE A 687 -20.97 18.73 13.14
CA ILE A 687 -21.29 20.02 12.49
C ILE A 687 -21.21 21.11 13.56
N THR A 688 -20.53 22.22 13.27
CA THR A 688 -20.35 23.32 14.23
C THR A 688 -20.57 24.68 13.60
N TYR A 689 -21.17 25.60 14.37
CA TYR A 689 -21.27 27.00 14.02
C TYR A 689 -20.95 27.87 15.25
N GLU A 690 -20.22 28.99 15.05
CA GLU A 690 -19.86 29.90 16.14
C GLU A 690 -20.45 31.29 15.93
N PHE A 691 -21.03 31.83 17.02
CA PHE A 691 -21.55 33.22 17.07
C PHE A 691 -20.46 34.17 17.56
N GLU A 692 -20.42 35.37 17.03
CA GLU A 692 -19.46 36.40 17.48
C GLU A 692 -19.78 36.95 18.89
N ARG A 693 -21.07 37.13 19.20
CA ARG A 693 -21.55 37.77 20.44
C ARG A 693 -22.55 36.91 21.23
N GLY A 694 -22.62 35.61 20.95
CA GLY A 694 -23.67 34.76 21.47
C GLY A 694 -24.93 34.82 20.60
N MET A 695 -25.93 34.03 20.97
CA MET A 695 -27.20 33.93 20.23
C MET A 695 -28.17 34.96 20.75
N ASN A 696 -28.96 35.58 19.84
CA ASN A 696 -30.08 36.44 20.23
C ASN A 696 -31.17 35.60 20.93
N LYS A 697 -32.02 36.25 21.75
CA LYS A 697 -33.17 35.58 22.37
C LYS A 697 -34.03 34.90 21.28
N GLY A 698 -34.37 33.63 21.44
CA GLY A 698 -35.16 32.85 20.51
C GLY A 698 -35.24 31.39 20.87
N CYS A 699 -36.09 30.62 20.21
CA CYS A 699 -36.24 29.18 20.34
C CYS A 699 -35.42 28.49 19.27
N LEU A 700 -34.65 27.47 19.64
CA LEU A 700 -33.96 26.53 18.74
C LEU A 700 -34.76 25.24 18.67
N LEU A 701 -35.32 24.94 17.49
CA LEU A 701 -35.90 23.65 17.20
C LEU A 701 -34.96 22.88 16.26
N TYR A 702 -34.53 21.69 16.67
CA TYR A 702 -33.77 20.79 15.83
C TYR A 702 -34.71 19.83 15.13
N THR A 703 -34.80 19.92 13.81
CA THR A 703 -35.49 18.93 12.97
C THR A 703 -34.48 18.27 12.04
N SER A 704 -34.55 16.96 11.91
CA SER A 704 -33.92 16.22 10.82
C SER A 704 -35.03 15.88 9.84
N ASP A 705 -35.17 16.63 8.77
CA ASP A 705 -35.85 16.08 7.61
C ASP A 705 -34.85 15.09 6.98
N ALA A 706 -35.20 13.82 6.98
CA ALA A 706 -34.53 12.86 6.12
C ALA A 706 -34.73 13.43 4.71
N ALA A 707 -33.67 13.97 4.12
CA ALA A 707 -33.76 14.45 2.75
C ALA A 707 -34.07 13.23 1.87
N ASP A 708 -35.31 13.11 1.46
CA ASP A 708 -35.74 12.17 0.42
C ASP A 708 -35.14 12.54 -0.95
N ASP A 709 -34.34 13.61 -1.01
CA ASP A 709 -33.70 14.16 -2.19
C ASP A 709 -32.16 14.06 -2.09
N ILE A 710 -31.62 12.84 -2.20
CA ILE A 710 -30.27 12.67 -2.73
C ILE A 710 -30.44 12.09 -4.13
N PRO A 711 -30.08 12.87 -5.19
CA PRO A 711 -30.19 12.43 -6.57
C PRO A 711 -29.29 11.21 -6.87
#